data_b9a1b531d4c15d8476b63c6b7a452506
#
_entry.id   b9a1b531d4c15d8476b63c6b7a452506
#
_cell.length_a   1.000
_cell.length_b   1.000
_cell.length_c   1.000
_cell.angle_alpha   90.00
_cell.angle_beta   90.00
_cell.angle_gamma   90.00
#
_symmetry.space_group_name_H-M   'P 1'
#
loop_
_entity.id
_entity.type
_entity.pdbx_description
1 polymer ?
#
loop_
_entity_poly.entity_id
_entity_poly.type
_entity_poly.pdbx_seq_one_letter_code
_entity_poly.pdbx_strand_id
1 'polypeptide(L)'
;MIRQTPYGKENEQRNNSEHPANRALPPITSLRSVTVGSGEPEGANASFISHSLSLPLQSVSAVLTLLNEGCTIPFISRYRKERTGNLDEVQITNISELYNRLKELGKRKETILKTIREQEKLTAELEAKIWSCMDSTELEDIYLPYKPKRRTRAQIAREQGLEPLALAIMKGASPNPSERRGEAPPNLPERGGDKLASILQKYQGRAKESLFSRARIGTPPLSGESEGALDIIAEIVSENQQARNTVRTAYQRGAIITSKVIKKMRDTDEAQKFSDYFDFSEPLRRCNSHRLLAMRRGEAQGILRVSISIDSGECVTRLTRQFVRGHGVCQTLVNQAVEDSFKRLINPSIEKEFATLSKERADDEAIKVFTENLRQLLLSAPLGQKRVLALDPGFANGCKIACLDAQGNLLHHEIIYPHPPRNQVRQATEALRRMIRTYKIEAIAIGNGTASRESETFISNILQNSANNFGNILKYVVSEDGASIYSASPVAREEFPDEDVTTRGAVSIGRRLMDPLAELVKIDPKSIGVGQYQHDVDQSKLKHSLDQTVMSCVNQVGVNLNTASLHLLTYVSGLGPALARNIIEYRREHGAFTSRAQLKKVKRLGDTAYQQCAGFLRIPNAKNPLDNSAVHPESYHIVEQMAEDLKCTIKDLIGNQSLLAQIDIQRYKSITPQAPLRRERGSEAPSSSLEGGRGALPNLPEPTVTDRREVKGGVPMRTREDKGALNLPQHLRKVSASLSPPPPGRSGGAPTLRDILTELERPGRDPREEVGVFEFDKNIHTLNDLIVGMELPGIVTNITNFGVFVDIGVHQDGLVHISQLSDRFVTDPTQVIRLHQHVRVRVVEVDMRRKRIGLSMKNIKQ
;
A
#
# COMPACT_ATOMS: atom_id res chain seq x y z
N MET A 1 53.19 3.27 -30.36
CA MET A 1 54.00 2.28 -29.64
C MET A 1 53.75 2.45 -28.15
N ILE A 2 52.95 1.60 -27.55
CA ILE A 2 53.10 1.06 -26.19
C ILE A 2 52.04 -0.07 -26.06
N ARG A 3 52.51 -1.18 -25.53
CA ARG A 3 51.97 -2.52 -25.62
C ARG A 3 50.68 -2.75 -24.83
N GLN A 4 49.78 -3.50 -25.43
CA GLN A 4 48.69 -4.25 -24.76
C GLN A 4 49.29 -5.46 -24.03
N THR A 5 48.83 -5.75 -22.83
CA THR A 5 48.94 -7.04 -22.18
C THR A 5 47.54 -7.53 -21.77
N PRO A 6 47.23 -8.83 -21.91
CA PRO A 6 45.91 -9.35 -21.69
C PRO A 6 45.75 -9.85 -20.25
N TYR A 7 44.59 -9.59 -19.61
CA TYR A 7 44.22 -10.20 -18.32
C TYR A 7 43.12 -11.26 -18.50
N GLY A 8 43.34 -12.30 -17.74
CA GLY A 8 42.69 -13.60 -17.86
C GLY A 8 41.23 -13.65 -17.47
N LYS A 9 40.61 -14.68 -17.97
CA LYS A 9 39.26 -15.14 -17.60
C LYS A 9 39.34 -15.83 -16.23
N GLU A 10 38.65 -15.28 -15.23
CA GLU A 10 38.30 -15.99 -14.01
C GLU A 10 36.81 -16.25 -13.94
N ASN A 11 36.45 -17.49 -13.68
CA ASN A 11 35.11 -18.03 -13.49
C ASN A 11 34.49 -17.48 -12.21
N GLU A 12 33.43 -16.70 -12.30
CA GLU A 12 32.53 -16.46 -11.20
C GLU A 12 31.29 -17.35 -11.29
N GLN A 13 31.34 -18.45 -10.55
CA GLN A 13 30.13 -19.17 -10.13
C GLN A 13 29.39 -18.25 -9.10
N ARG A 14 28.33 -17.58 -9.53
CA ARG A 14 27.43 -16.85 -8.63
C ARG A 14 26.40 -17.80 -8.05
N ASN A 15 26.52 -18.05 -6.76
CA ASN A 15 25.46 -18.57 -5.90
C ASN A 15 24.26 -17.63 -5.92
N ASN A 16 23.15 -18.06 -6.52
CA ASN A 16 21.85 -17.45 -6.40
C ASN A 16 21.23 -17.85 -5.06
N SER A 17 21.48 -17.07 -4.01
CA SER A 17 20.64 -17.07 -2.82
C SER A 17 19.53 -16.02 -3.01
N GLU A 18 18.35 -16.46 -3.42
CA GLU A 18 17.16 -15.62 -3.52
C GLU A 18 16.69 -15.22 -2.11
N HIS A 19 16.67 -13.93 -1.83
CA HIS A 19 16.15 -13.34 -0.59
C HIS A 19 14.60 -13.31 -0.60
N PRO A 20 13.91 -13.62 0.51
CA PRO A 20 12.45 -13.79 0.55
C PRO A 20 11.61 -12.50 0.40
N ALA A 21 12.23 -11.33 0.32
CA ALA A 21 11.53 -10.05 0.23
C ALA A 21 11.14 -9.59 -1.20
N ASN A 22 11.56 -10.31 -2.25
CA ASN A 22 11.28 -9.96 -3.66
C ASN A 22 10.45 -11.03 -4.38
N ARG A 23 9.64 -11.79 -3.65
CA ARG A 23 8.64 -12.62 -4.32
C ARG A 23 7.52 -11.73 -4.83
N ALA A 24 7.65 -11.30 -6.09
CA ALA A 24 6.48 -11.07 -6.92
C ALA A 24 5.56 -12.27 -6.75
N LEU A 25 4.26 -12.04 -6.54
CA LEU A 25 3.26 -13.10 -6.48
C LEU A 25 3.58 -14.13 -7.55
N PRO A 26 3.73 -15.42 -7.20
CA PRO A 26 4.08 -16.43 -8.19
C PRO A 26 2.99 -16.44 -9.26
N PRO A 27 3.35 -16.63 -10.54
CA PRO A 27 2.36 -16.82 -11.58
C PRO A 27 1.49 -18.01 -11.19
N ILE A 28 0.18 -17.83 -11.19
CA ILE A 28 -0.88 -18.75 -10.71
C ILE A 28 -0.94 -20.07 -11.51
N THR A 29 0.08 -20.42 -12.26
CA THR A 29 0.13 -21.59 -13.13
C THR A 29 0.42 -22.93 -12.42
N SER A 30 0.66 -22.96 -11.09
CA SER A 30 0.98 -24.21 -10.37
C SER A 30 -0.16 -24.80 -9.51
N LEU A 31 -1.33 -24.19 -9.50
CA LEU A 31 -2.51 -24.71 -8.77
C LEU A 31 -3.36 -25.64 -9.65
N ARG A 32 -2.78 -26.70 -10.20
CA ARG A 32 -3.56 -27.83 -10.71
C ARG A 32 -3.95 -28.73 -9.54
N SER A 33 -5.28 -28.89 -9.40
CA SER A 33 -5.98 -29.84 -8.51
C SER A 33 -5.98 -29.51 -7.00
N VAL A 34 -6.69 -28.45 -6.59
CA VAL A 34 -7.49 -28.55 -5.39
C VAL A 34 -8.89 -28.92 -5.85
N THR A 35 -9.30 -30.16 -5.63
CA THR A 35 -10.67 -30.60 -5.79
C THR A 35 -11.53 -29.74 -4.88
N VAL A 36 -12.29 -28.84 -5.48
CA VAL A 36 -13.30 -28.03 -4.82
C VAL A 36 -14.41 -29.01 -4.43
N GLY A 37 -14.40 -29.46 -3.19
CA GLY A 37 -15.58 -30.04 -2.59
C GLY A 37 -16.71 -29.02 -2.69
N SER A 38 -17.91 -29.46 -2.92
CA SER A 38 -19.15 -28.67 -3.00
C SER A 38 -19.49 -28.03 -1.65
N GLY A 39 -18.65 -27.07 -1.21
CA GLY A 39 -18.80 -26.24 -0.03
C GLY A 39 -18.82 -24.78 -0.43
N GLU A 40 -19.56 -23.99 0.32
CA GLU A 40 -19.87 -22.58 0.10
C GLU A 40 -18.70 -21.74 -0.45
N PRO A 41 -18.98 -20.71 -1.30
CA PRO A 41 -17.95 -19.86 -1.93
C PRO A 41 -16.99 -19.20 -0.93
N GLU A 42 -17.38 -19.05 0.33
CA GLU A 42 -16.52 -18.48 1.39
C GLU A 42 -15.35 -19.38 1.79
N GLY A 43 -15.53 -20.70 1.84
CA GLY A 43 -14.47 -21.64 2.15
C GLY A 43 -13.38 -21.70 1.08
N ALA A 44 -13.75 -21.58 -0.20
CA ALA A 44 -12.81 -21.51 -1.31
C ALA A 44 -12.00 -20.22 -1.27
N ASN A 45 -12.62 -19.07 -0.97
CA ASN A 45 -11.93 -17.79 -0.81
C ASN A 45 -10.93 -17.82 0.36
N ALA A 46 -11.33 -18.37 1.52
CA ALA A 46 -10.45 -18.49 2.67
C ALA A 46 -9.20 -19.35 2.37
N SER A 47 -9.39 -20.47 1.66
CA SER A 47 -8.29 -21.35 1.25
C SER A 47 -7.35 -20.67 0.27
N PHE A 48 -7.88 -19.96 -0.72
CA PHE A 48 -7.07 -19.17 -1.66
C PHE A 48 -6.26 -18.07 -0.97
N ILE A 49 -6.88 -17.30 -0.07
CA ILE A 49 -6.22 -16.22 0.71
C ILE A 49 -5.13 -16.81 1.60
N SER A 50 -5.41 -17.93 2.31
CA SER A 50 -4.47 -18.64 3.15
C SER A 50 -3.20 -19.04 2.37
N HIS A 51 -3.39 -19.62 1.20
CA HIS A 51 -2.28 -20.04 0.35
C HIS A 51 -1.51 -18.83 -0.22
N SER A 52 -2.22 -17.82 -0.72
CA SER A 52 -1.61 -16.62 -1.35
C SER A 52 -0.77 -15.81 -0.36
N LEU A 53 -1.23 -15.68 0.89
CA LEU A 53 -0.54 -14.91 1.93
C LEU A 53 0.36 -15.79 2.82
N SER A 54 0.40 -17.10 2.61
CA SER A 54 1.12 -18.07 3.45
C SER A 54 0.73 -17.97 4.92
N LEU A 55 -0.56 -17.81 5.20
CA LEU A 55 -1.13 -17.69 6.55
C LEU A 55 -1.96 -18.93 6.90
N PRO A 56 -2.10 -19.30 8.18
CA PRO A 56 -2.94 -20.43 8.59
C PRO A 56 -4.39 -20.24 8.18
N LEU A 57 -5.00 -21.26 7.58
CA LEU A 57 -6.39 -21.21 7.11
C LEU A 57 -7.38 -20.85 8.23
N GLN A 58 -7.19 -21.39 9.42
CA GLN A 58 -8.01 -21.10 10.59
C GLN A 58 -7.97 -19.62 10.96
N SER A 59 -6.79 -18.99 10.93
CA SER A 59 -6.62 -17.57 11.21
C SER A 59 -7.30 -16.70 10.15
N VAL A 60 -7.15 -17.05 8.87
CA VAL A 60 -7.81 -16.35 7.77
C VAL A 60 -9.33 -16.47 7.90
N SER A 61 -9.86 -17.66 8.13
CA SER A 61 -11.31 -17.86 8.30
C SER A 61 -11.86 -17.06 9.49
N ALA A 62 -11.13 -17.03 10.61
CA ALA A 62 -11.52 -16.23 11.77
C ALA A 62 -11.56 -14.72 11.46
N VAL A 63 -10.57 -14.21 10.70
CA VAL A 63 -10.57 -12.79 10.27
C VAL A 63 -11.75 -12.50 9.37
N LEU A 64 -12.03 -13.35 8.37
CA LEU A 64 -13.17 -13.15 7.46
C LEU A 64 -14.51 -13.16 8.21
N THR A 65 -14.69 -14.05 9.18
CA THR A 65 -15.87 -14.07 10.04
C THR A 65 -16.01 -12.75 10.80
N LEU A 66 -14.94 -12.27 11.45
CA LEU A 66 -14.97 -11.02 12.19
C LEU A 66 -15.24 -9.80 11.29
N LEU A 67 -14.67 -9.76 10.08
CA LEU A 67 -14.95 -8.70 9.11
C LEU A 67 -16.41 -8.72 8.63
N ASN A 68 -16.98 -9.90 8.41
CA ASN A 68 -18.40 -10.05 8.04
C ASN A 68 -19.34 -9.71 9.22
N GLU A 69 -18.90 -9.89 10.47
CA GLU A 69 -19.59 -9.40 11.68
C GLU A 69 -19.51 -7.86 11.81
N GLY A 70 -18.78 -7.17 10.93
CA GLY A 70 -18.62 -5.72 10.92
C GLY A 70 -17.55 -5.21 11.88
N CYS A 71 -16.64 -6.07 12.34
CA CYS A 71 -15.50 -5.64 13.15
C CYS A 71 -14.48 -4.88 12.32
N THR A 72 -13.93 -3.82 12.89
CA THR A 72 -12.87 -3.00 12.24
C THR A 72 -11.50 -3.65 12.39
N ILE A 73 -10.60 -3.36 11.46
CA ILE A 73 -9.22 -3.90 11.45
C ILE A 73 -8.46 -3.58 12.76
N PRO A 74 -8.45 -2.33 13.29
CA PRO A 74 -7.79 -2.03 14.54
C PRO A 74 -8.37 -2.80 15.74
N PHE A 75 -9.69 -3.02 15.78
CA PHE A 75 -10.33 -3.80 16.82
C PHE A 75 -9.93 -5.28 16.76
N ILE A 76 -9.91 -5.87 15.57
CA ILE A 76 -9.51 -7.26 15.35
C ILE A 76 -8.06 -7.46 15.77
N SER A 77 -7.15 -6.62 15.29
CA SER A 77 -5.71 -6.72 15.55
C SER A 77 -5.35 -6.56 17.02
N ARG A 78 -6.12 -5.76 17.78
CA ARG A 78 -5.81 -5.46 19.17
C ARG A 78 -6.57 -6.34 20.18
N TYR A 79 -7.86 -6.60 19.93
CA TYR A 79 -8.75 -7.23 20.91
C TYR A 79 -9.27 -8.62 20.52
N ARG A 80 -8.85 -9.18 19.39
CA ARG A 80 -9.25 -10.52 18.91
C ARG A 80 -8.05 -11.38 18.51
N LYS A 81 -6.90 -11.14 19.15
CA LYS A 81 -5.61 -11.80 18.83
C LYS A 81 -5.69 -13.32 18.97
N GLU A 82 -6.37 -13.83 19.99
CA GLU A 82 -6.54 -15.27 20.22
C GLU A 82 -7.32 -15.94 19.09
N ARG A 83 -8.38 -15.31 18.60
CA ARG A 83 -9.19 -15.84 17.48
C ARG A 83 -8.43 -15.85 16.17
N THR A 84 -7.59 -14.83 15.93
CA THR A 84 -6.86 -14.67 14.69
C THR A 84 -5.49 -15.34 14.68
N GLY A 85 -5.05 -15.93 15.81
CA GLY A 85 -3.71 -16.51 15.94
C GLY A 85 -2.61 -15.45 15.99
N ASN A 86 -2.90 -14.28 16.57
CA ASN A 86 -1.98 -13.13 16.75
C ASN A 86 -1.55 -12.48 15.43
N LEU A 87 -2.43 -12.43 14.43
CA LEU A 87 -2.17 -11.68 13.21
C LEU A 87 -2.09 -10.18 13.52
N ASP A 88 -1.12 -9.52 12.89
CA ASP A 88 -0.94 -8.08 12.98
C ASP A 88 -1.92 -7.31 12.06
N GLU A 89 -1.94 -5.99 12.21
CA GLU A 89 -2.83 -5.11 11.45
C GLU A 89 -2.57 -5.17 9.94
N VAL A 90 -1.31 -5.31 9.53
CA VAL A 90 -0.92 -5.38 8.12
C VAL A 90 -1.41 -6.68 7.49
N GLN A 91 -1.25 -7.81 8.20
CA GLN A 91 -1.72 -9.11 7.76
C GLN A 91 -3.26 -9.12 7.62
N ILE A 92 -3.98 -8.56 8.58
CA ILE A 92 -5.44 -8.45 8.55
C ILE A 92 -5.90 -7.54 7.41
N THR A 93 -5.21 -6.43 7.15
CA THR A 93 -5.47 -5.55 6.02
C THR A 93 -5.29 -6.28 4.69
N ASN A 94 -4.19 -7.00 4.51
CA ASN A 94 -3.95 -7.80 3.30
C ASN A 94 -5.02 -8.86 3.07
N ILE A 95 -5.50 -9.53 4.13
CA ILE A 95 -6.63 -10.48 4.05
C ILE A 95 -7.89 -9.75 3.57
N SER A 96 -8.21 -8.60 4.17
CA SER A 96 -9.39 -7.80 3.82
C SER A 96 -9.36 -7.30 2.37
N GLU A 97 -8.23 -6.80 1.90
CA GLU A 97 -8.05 -6.33 0.53
C GLU A 97 -8.20 -7.46 -0.48
N LEU A 98 -7.54 -8.60 -0.23
CA LEU A 98 -7.64 -9.75 -1.13
C LEU A 98 -9.06 -10.31 -1.15
N TYR A 99 -9.74 -10.36 0.00
CA TYR A 99 -11.14 -10.77 0.09
C TYR A 99 -12.07 -9.85 -0.72
N ASN A 100 -11.87 -8.54 -0.64
CA ASN A 100 -12.65 -7.58 -1.42
C ASN A 100 -12.41 -7.76 -2.92
N ARG A 101 -11.16 -7.96 -3.35
CA ARG A 101 -10.83 -8.28 -4.75
C ARG A 101 -11.55 -9.57 -5.22
N LEU A 102 -11.57 -10.61 -4.40
CA LEU A 102 -12.28 -11.86 -4.72
C LEU A 102 -13.80 -11.67 -4.79
N LYS A 103 -14.37 -10.83 -3.93
CA LYS A 103 -15.78 -10.42 -4.01
C LYS A 103 -16.11 -9.71 -5.32
N GLU A 104 -15.28 -8.77 -5.73
CA GLU A 104 -15.44 -8.07 -7.02
C GLU A 104 -15.30 -9.02 -8.20
N LEU A 105 -14.32 -9.93 -8.14
CA LEU A 105 -14.16 -10.98 -9.14
C LEU A 105 -15.40 -11.89 -9.21
N GLY A 106 -15.98 -12.25 -8.06
CA GLY A 106 -17.24 -13.02 -7.98
C GLY A 106 -18.40 -12.32 -8.70
N LYS A 107 -18.63 -11.04 -8.40
CA LYS A 107 -19.63 -10.22 -9.08
C LYS A 107 -19.39 -10.13 -10.59
N ARG A 108 -18.12 -10.03 -10.98
CA ARG A 108 -17.74 -10.01 -12.39
C ARG A 108 -18.03 -11.33 -13.08
N LYS A 109 -17.76 -12.48 -12.43
CA LYS A 109 -18.11 -13.82 -12.93
C LYS A 109 -19.62 -13.96 -13.15
N GLU A 110 -20.43 -13.54 -12.18
CA GLU A 110 -21.90 -13.53 -12.31
C GLU A 110 -22.38 -12.73 -13.52
N THR A 111 -21.82 -11.52 -13.71
CA THR A 111 -22.14 -10.66 -14.85
C THR A 111 -21.79 -11.34 -16.18
N ILE A 112 -20.62 -11.96 -16.26
CA ILE A 112 -20.15 -12.69 -17.44
C ILE A 112 -21.05 -13.89 -17.75
N LEU A 113 -21.34 -14.72 -16.73
CA LEU A 113 -22.23 -15.87 -16.87
C LEU A 113 -23.62 -15.46 -17.33
N LYS A 114 -24.16 -14.36 -16.80
CA LYS A 114 -25.45 -13.81 -17.25
C LYS A 114 -25.41 -13.46 -18.73
N THR A 115 -24.37 -12.72 -19.17
CA THR A 115 -24.23 -12.31 -20.58
C THR A 115 -24.07 -13.49 -21.53
N ILE A 116 -23.31 -14.54 -21.14
CA ILE A 116 -23.12 -15.74 -21.97
C ILE A 116 -24.41 -16.57 -22.02
N ARG A 117 -25.17 -16.64 -20.90
CA ARG A 117 -26.46 -17.33 -20.84
C ARG A 117 -27.50 -16.65 -21.73
N GLU A 118 -27.55 -15.31 -21.75
CA GLU A 118 -28.40 -14.52 -22.64
C GLU A 118 -28.09 -14.75 -24.13
N GLN A 119 -26.87 -15.19 -24.44
CA GLN A 119 -26.44 -15.56 -25.81
C GLN A 119 -26.70 -17.06 -26.13
N GLU A 120 -27.28 -17.83 -25.22
CA GLU A 120 -27.50 -19.28 -25.35
C GLU A 120 -26.21 -20.09 -25.63
N LYS A 121 -25.05 -19.59 -25.20
CA LYS A 121 -23.73 -20.21 -25.43
C LYS A 121 -23.10 -20.79 -24.16
N LEU A 122 -23.81 -20.78 -23.03
CA LEU A 122 -23.28 -21.28 -21.77
C LEU A 122 -23.33 -22.83 -21.73
N THR A 123 -22.16 -23.45 -21.65
CA THR A 123 -22.03 -24.89 -21.38
C THR A 123 -21.63 -25.14 -19.94
N ALA A 124 -21.93 -26.32 -19.39
CA ALA A 124 -21.55 -26.69 -18.02
C ALA A 124 -20.02 -26.64 -17.80
N GLU A 125 -19.24 -27.02 -18.81
CA GLU A 125 -17.78 -26.95 -18.75
C GLU A 125 -17.26 -25.51 -18.70
N LEU A 126 -17.86 -24.60 -19.49
CA LEU A 126 -17.52 -23.19 -19.48
C LEU A 126 -17.90 -22.53 -18.16
N GLU A 127 -19.06 -22.85 -17.60
CA GLU A 127 -19.51 -22.37 -16.31
C GLU A 127 -18.53 -22.81 -15.21
N ALA A 128 -18.15 -24.10 -15.16
CA ALA A 128 -17.16 -24.61 -14.22
C ALA A 128 -15.79 -23.94 -14.38
N LYS A 129 -15.35 -23.70 -15.62
CA LYS A 129 -14.09 -22.98 -15.92
C LYS A 129 -14.13 -21.55 -15.43
N ILE A 130 -15.22 -20.82 -15.61
CA ILE A 130 -15.41 -19.45 -15.14
C ILE A 130 -15.39 -19.42 -13.60
N TRP A 131 -16.10 -20.31 -12.93
CA TRP A 131 -16.12 -20.36 -11.47
C TRP A 131 -14.77 -20.72 -10.86
N SER A 132 -13.99 -21.62 -11.48
CA SER A 132 -12.67 -22.02 -10.99
C SER A 132 -11.57 -20.97 -11.24
N CYS A 133 -11.79 -20.01 -12.12
CA CYS A 133 -10.82 -18.96 -12.45
C CYS A 133 -10.68 -17.97 -11.28
N MET A 134 -9.45 -17.76 -10.77
CA MET A 134 -9.14 -16.79 -9.69
C MET A 134 -8.35 -15.58 -10.17
N ASP A 135 -8.04 -15.51 -11.46
CA ASP A 135 -7.34 -14.39 -12.10
C ASP A 135 -8.28 -13.58 -12.98
N SER A 136 -8.31 -12.26 -12.77
CA SER A 136 -9.19 -11.36 -13.54
C SER A 136 -8.82 -11.28 -15.01
N THR A 137 -7.53 -11.39 -15.33
CA THR A 137 -7.03 -11.33 -16.70
C THR A 137 -7.40 -12.60 -17.47
N GLU A 138 -7.23 -13.76 -16.82
CA GLU A 138 -7.65 -15.04 -17.37
C GLU A 138 -9.18 -15.09 -17.56
N LEU A 139 -9.94 -14.57 -16.61
CA LEU A 139 -11.39 -14.47 -16.70
C LEU A 139 -11.85 -13.63 -17.91
N GLU A 140 -11.21 -12.47 -18.12
CA GLU A 140 -11.52 -11.63 -19.30
C GLU A 140 -11.12 -12.30 -20.61
N ASP A 141 -10.07 -13.11 -20.66
CA ASP A 141 -9.71 -13.90 -21.85
C ASP A 141 -10.72 -15.01 -22.14
N ILE A 142 -11.22 -15.69 -21.10
CA ILE A 142 -12.30 -16.69 -21.26
C ILE A 142 -13.56 -16.00 -21.81
N TYR A 143 -13.84 -14.78 -21.34
CA TYR A 143 -15.01 -14.02 -21.79
C TYR A 143 -14.86 -13.39 -23.17
N LEU A 144 -13.62 -13.14 -23.64
CA LEU A 144 -13.35 -12.36 -24.86
C LEU A 144 -14.12 -12.82 -26.12
N PRO A 145 -14.28 -14.14 -26.41
CA PRO A 145 -15.07 -14.62 -27.53
C PRO A 145 -16.58 -14.31 -27.41
N TYR A 146 -17.08 -14.14 -26.19
CA TYR A 146 -18.50 -13.90 -25.89
C TYR A 146 -18.85 -12.44 -25.65
N LYS A 147 -17.80 -11.59 -25.54
CA LYS A 147 -17.98 -10.16 -25.26
C LYS A 147 -18.68 -9.47 -26.42
N PRO A 148 -19.78 -8.74 -26.19
CA PRO A 148 -20.43 -7.96 -27.23
C PRO A 148 -19.44 -6.98 -27.88
N LYS A 149 -19.26 -7.11 -29.19
CA LYS A 149 -18.29 -6.30 -29.93
C LYS A 149 -19.03 -5.28 -30.79
N ARG A 150 -18.38 -4.16 -31.06
CA ARG A 150 -18.78 -3.28 -32.16
C ARG A 150 -18.54 -4.05 -33.49
N ARG A 151 -19.27 -3.70 -34.57
CA ARG A 151 -19.14 -4.32 -35.87
C ARG A 151 -17.69 -4.34 -36.35
N THR A 152 -17.05 -5.52 -36.24
CA THR A 152 -15.64 -5.75 -36.62
C THR A 152 -15.53 -6.13 -38.08
N ARG A 153 -14.33 -6.03 -38.68
CA ARG A 153 -14.07 -6.53 -40.03
C ARG A 153 -14.41 -8.02 -40.14
N ALA A 154 -14.02 -8.81 -39.14
CA ALA A 154 -14.32 -10.23 -39.08
C ALA A 154 -15.84 -10.51 -39.00
N GLN A 155 -16.60 -9.66 -38.31
CA GLN A 155 -18.04 -9.80 -38.23
C GLN A 155 -18.70 -9.49 -39.59
N ILE A 156 -18.24 -8.45 -40.29
CA ILE A 156 -18.69 -8.15 -41.65
C ILE A 156 -18.40 -9.34 -42.60
N ALA A 157 -17.22 -9.95 -42.48
CA ALA A 157 -16.86 -11.12 -43.26
C ALA A 157 -17.71 -12.35 -42.92
N ARG A 158 -18.10 -12.56 -41.64
CA ARG A 158 -19.06 -13.60 -41.25
C ARG A 158 -20.43 -13.36 -41.82
N GLU A 159 -20.93 -12.12 -41.82
CA GLU A 159 -22.19 -11.73 -42.45
C GLU A 159 -22.17 -12.00 -43.97
N GLN A 160 -21.00 -11.96 -44.59
CA GLN A 160 -20.80 -12.32 -46.00
C GLN A 160 -20.68 -13.84 -46.24
N GLY A 161 -20.75 -14.65 -45.17
CA GLY A 161 -20.69 -16.13 -45.28
C GLY A 161 -19.28 -16.68 -45.48
N LEU A 162 -18.22 -15.95 -45.09
CA LEU A 162 -16.82 -16.35 -45.30
C LEU A 162 -16.25 -17.22 -44.18
N GLU A 163 -17.02 -17.48 -43.11
CA GLU A 163 -16.56 -18.27 -41.96
C GLU A 163 -16.19 -19.71 -42.30
N PRO A 164 -16.96 -20.47 -43.12
CA PRO A 164 -16.58 -21.83 -43.55
C PRO A 164 -15.24 -21.86 -44.31
N LEU A 165 -14.97 -20.84 -45.12
CA LEU A 165 -13.69 -20.68 -45.84
C LEU A 165 -12.54 -20.45 -44.87
N ALA A 166 -12.71 -19.56 -43.87
CA ALA A 166 -11.72 -19.31 -42.86
C ALA A 166 -11.36 -20.57 -42.05
N LEU A 167 -12.38 -21.33 -41.63
CA LEU A 167 -12.20 -22.58 -40.89
C LEU A 167 -11.50 -23.66 -41.75
N ALA A 168 -11.83 -23.77 -43.04
CA ALA A 168 -11.17 -24.68 -43.96
C ALA A 168 -9.68 -24.35 -44.16
N ILE A 169 -9.32 -23.07 -44.27
CA ILE A 169 -7.95 -22.59 -44.39
C ILE A 169 -7.18 -22.94 -43.09
N MET A 170 -7.76 -22.67 -41.90
CA MET A 170 -7.15 -23.01 -40.62
C MET A 170 -6.93 -24.51 -40.47
N LYS A 171 -7.91 -25.33 -40.80
CA LYS A 171 -7.83 -26.79 -40.78
C LYS A 171 -6.69 -27.31 -41.69
N GLY A 172 -6.53 -26.74 -42.86
CA GLY A 172 -5.45 -27.10 -43.80
C GLY A 172 -4.05 -26.75 -43.30
N ALA A 173 -3.93 -25.75 -42.41
CA ALA A 173 -2.67 -25.33 -41.81
C ALA A 173 -2.40 -25.93 -40.42
N SER A 174 -3.39 -26.63 -39.82
CA SER A 174 -3.30 -27.10 -38.42
C SER A 174 -2.07 -27.96 -38.17
N PRO A 175 -1.39 -27.76 -37.00
CA PRO A 175 -0.32 -28.63 -36.58
C PRO A 175 -0.78 -30.06 -36.23
N ASN A 176 -2.08 -30.25 -35.97
CA ASN A 176 -2.64 -31.53 -35.57
C ASN A 176 -2.94 -32.41 -36.81
N PRO A 177 -2.29 -33.59 -37.00
CA PRO A 177 -2.51 -34.47 -38.14
C PRO A 177 -3.93 -35.04 -38.24
N SER A 178 -4.62 -35.23 -37.10
CA SER A 178 -5.99 -35.74 -37.08
C SER A 178 -6.99 -34.73 -37.63
N GLU A 179 -6.77 -33.45 -37.38
CA GLU A 179 -7.58 -32.37 -37.88
C GLU A 179 -7.44 -32.16 -39.40
N ARG A 180 -6.23 -32.44 -39.92
CA ARG A 180 -5.95 -32.35 -41.36
C ARG A 180 -6.58 -33.47 -42.20
N ARG A 181 -6.79 -34.66 -41.59
CA ARG A 181 -7.34 -35.87 -42.32
C ARG A 181 -8.86 -35.97 -42.24
N GLY A 182 -9.52 -35.15 -41.42
CA GLY A 182 -10.97 -35.17 -41.34
C GLY A 182 -11.60 -34.74 -42.66
N GLU A 183 -12.67 -35.41 -43.06
CA GLU A 183 -13.51 -35.06 -44.22
C GLU A 183 -13.98 -33.61 -44.13
N ALA A 184 -14.15 -32.92 -45.22
CA ALA A 184 -14.76 -31.61 -45.28
C ALA A 184 -16.11 -31.66 -44.52
N PRO A 185 -16.43 -30.66 -43.67
CA PRO A 185 -17.70 -30.67 -42.95
C PRO A 185 -18.86 -30.87 -43.96
N PRO A 186 -19.83 -31.78 -43.64
CA PRO A 186 -20.86 -32.23 -44.59
C PRO A 186 -21.82 -31.14 -45.06
N ASN A 187 -21.69 -29.91 -44.61
CA ASN A 187 -22.53 -28.77 -44.93
C ASN A 187 -21.79 -27.56 -45.49
N LEU A 188 -20.68 -27.77 -46.21
CA LEU A 188 -20.16 -26.70 -47.06
C LEU A 188 -21.16 -26.52 -48.22
N PRO A 189 -21.83 -25.35 -48.35
CA PRO A 189 -22.61 -25.12 -49.55
C PRO A 189 -21.69 -25.32 -50.77
N GLU A 190 -22.16 -26.01 -51.80
CA GLU A 190 -21.41 -26.35 -53.03
C GLU A 190 -20.60 -25.18 -53.61
N ARG A 191 -21.04 -23.93 -53.40
CA ARG A 191 -20.30 -22.71 -53.73
C ARG A 191 -19.02 -22.45 -52.93
N GLY A 192 -18.83 -23.02 -51.72
CA GLY A 192 -17.67 -22.79 -50.86
C GLY A 192 -16.46 -23.66 -51.21
N GLY A 193 -16.70 -24.89 -51.67
CA GLY A 193 -15.65 -25.80 -52.13
C GLY A 193 -14.97 -25.32 -53.43
N ASP A 194 -15.76 -24.85 -54.39
CA ASP A 194 -15.26 -24.28 -55.64
C ASP A 194 -14.46 -22.98 -55.41
N LYS A 195 -14.90 -22.16 -54.46
CA LYS A 195 -14.18 -20.95 -54.04
C LYS A 195 -12.83 -21.28 -53.43
N LEU A 196 -12.75 -22.24 -52.52
CA LEU A 196 -11.50 -22.69 -51.93
C LEU A 196 -10.55 -23.24 -52.98
N ALA A 197 -11.04 -24.12 -53.87
CA ALA A 197 -10.26 -24.67 -54.96
C ALA A 197 -9.74 -23.58 -55.91
N SER A 198 -10.57 -22.60 -56.28
CA SER A 198 -10.20 -21.47 -57.17
C SER A 198 -9.16 -20.54 -56.50
N ILE A 199 -9.31 -20.26 -55.20
CA ILE A 199 -8.35 -19.47 -54.41
C ILE A 199 -7.03 -20.22 -54.28
N LEU A 200 -7.05 -21.49 -53.95
CA LEU A 200 -5.88 -22.35 -53.88
C LEU A 200 -5.15 -22.47 -55.20
N GLN A 201 -5.88 -22.59 -56.29
CA GLN A 201 -5.33 -22.67 -57.65
C GLN A 201 -4.70 -21.36 -58.12
N LYS A 202 -5.31 -20.20 -57.82
CA LYS A 202 -4.71 -18.88 -58.06
C LYS A 202 -3.40 -18.69 -57.27
N TYR A 203 -3.33 -19.18 -56.03
CA TYR A 203 -2.11 -19.09 -55.20
C TYR A 203 -1.05 -20.09 -55.64
N GLN A 204 -1.39 -21.32 -56.06
CA GLN A 204 -0.43 -22.28 -56.56
C GLN A 204 0.24 -21.82 -57.89
N GLY A 205 -0.49 -21.15 -58.76
CA GLY A 205 0.04 -20.55 -59.98
C GLY A 205 1.09 -19.44 -59.68
N ARG A 206 0.80 -18.57 -58.74
CA ARG A 206 1.66 -17.45 -58.35
C ARG A 206 2.85 -17.85 -57.42
N ALA A 207 2.72 -18.92 -56.62
CA ALA A 207 3.83 -19.42 -55.79
C ALA A 207 4.98 -20.00 -56.63
N LYS A 208 4.70 -20.49 -57.87
CA LYS A 208 5.76 -20.90 -58.79
C LYS A 208 6.54 -19.73 -59.39
N GLU A 209 5.89 -18.57 -59.61
CA GLU A 209 6.55 -17.35 -60.11
C GLU A 209 7.34 -16.56 -59.04
N SER A 210 6.92 -16.61 -57.75
CA SER A 210 7.52 -15.82 -56.66
C SER A 210 8.81 -16.40 -56.09
N LEU A 211 9.21 -17.62 -56.42
CA LEU A 211 10.48 -18.21 -55.97
C LEU A 211 11.71 -17.59 -56.70
N PHE A 212 11.50 -16.82 -57.78
CA PHE A 212 12.58 -16.20 -58.57
C PHE A 212 12.72 -14.68 -58.37
N SER A 213 11.83 -14.03 -57.61
CA SER A 213 11.92 -12.57 -57.41
C SER A 213 11.88 -12.15 -55.93
N ARG A 214 12.88 -12.56 -55.18
CA ARG A 214 13.06 -12.20 -53.76
C ARG A 214 13.72 -10.83 -53.56
N ALA A 215 13.45 -9.86 -54.41
CA ALA A 215 13.84 -8.47 -54.14
C ALA A 215 12.83 -7.54 -54.78
N ARG A 216 12.07 -6.82 -53.90
CA ARG A 216 11.15 -5.74 -54.25
C ARG A 216 9.91 -6.24 -55.02
N ILE A 217 8.78 -6.36 -54.31
CA ILE A 217 7.45 -5.88 -54.77
C ILE A 217 6.44 -6.25 -53.69
N GLY A 218 5.58 -5.28 -53.37
CA GLY A 218 4.49 -5.43 -52.41
C GLY A 218 3.58 -6.63 -52.74
N THR A 219 3.06 -7.27 -51.69
CA THR A 219 2.06 -8.35 -51.81
C THR A 219 0.94 -7.91 -52.75
N PRO A 220 0.59 -8.72 -53.75
CA PRO A 220 -0.54 -8.39 -54.61
C PRO A 220 -1.82 -8.31 -53.77
N PRO A 221 -2.75 -7.39 -54.12
CA PRO A 221 -4.02 -7.26 -53.41
C PRO A 221 -4.76 -8.60 -53.46
N LEU A 222 -5.12 -9.10 -52.29
CA LEU A 222 -5.99 -10.26 -52.12
C LEU A 222 -7.37 -9.91 -52.66
N SER A 223 -8.10 -10.85 -53.23
CA SER A 223 -9.52 -10.63 -53.55
C SER A 223 -10.27 -10.37 -52.22
N GLY A 224 -11.26 -9.50 -52.22
CA GLY A 224 -11.99 -9.11 -51.00
C GLY A 224 -12.51 -10.28 -50.14
N GLU A 225 -12.79 -11.44 -50.78
CA GLU A 225 -13.21 -12.68 -50.10
C GLU A 225 -12.08 -13.34 -49.31
N SER A 226 -10.86 -13.32 -49.82
CA SER A 226 -9.70 -13.85 -49.08
C SER A 226 -9.28 -12.92 -47.94
N GLU A 227 -9.40 -11.59 -48.08
CA GLU A 227 -9.14 -10.63 -47.00
C GLU A 227 -10.14 -10.83 -45.86
N GLY A 228 -11.44 -10.99 -46.15
CA GLY A 228 -12.47 -11.26 -45.16
C GLY A 228 -12.23 -12.56 -44.38
N ALA A 229 -11.81 -13.63 -45.06
CA ALA A 229 -11.47 -14.89 -44.40
C ALA A 229 -10.24 -14.75 -43.48
N LEU A 230 -9.22 -13.97 -43.87
CA LEU A 230 -8.05 -13.67 -43.05
C LEU A 230 -8.39 -12.82 -41.82
N ASP A 231 -9.32 -11.86 -41.95
CA ASP A 231 -9.82 -11.07 -40.81
C ASP A 231 -10.53 -11.96 -39.79
N ILE A 232 -11.30 -12.97 -40.23
CA ILE A 232 -11.91 -13.95 -39.33
C ILE A 232 -10.83 -14.78 -38.61
N ILE A 233 -9.83 -15.28 -39.35
CA ILE A 233 -8.72 -16.06 -38.77
C ILE A 233 -7.93 -15.22 -37.80
N ALA A 234 -7.64 -13.96 -38.12
CA ALA A 234 -6.93 -13.05 -37.22
C ALA A 234 -7.71 -12.79 -35.91
N GLU A 235 -9.04 -12.71 -36.00
CA GLU A 235 -9.89 -12.59 -34.80
C GLU A 235 -9.85 -13.88 -33.96
N ILE A 236 -10.01 -15.04 -34.53
CA ILE A 236 -9.93 -16.35 -33.84
C ILE A 236 -8.57 -16.51 -33.14
N VAL A 237 -7.47 -16.15 -33.78
CA VAL A 237 -6.12 -16.16 -33.18
C VAL A 237 -6.05 -15.20 -32.03
N SER A 238 -6.61 -14.00 -32.16
CA SER A 238 -6.57 -12.97 -31.09
C SER A 238 -7.39 -13.34 -29.85
N GLU A 239 -8.39 -14.17 -30.00
CA GLU A 239 -9.26 -14.68 -28.91
C GLU A 239 -8.72 -15.96 -28.28
N ASN A 240 -7.72 -16.56 -28.89
CA ASN A 240 -7.12 -17.78 -28.36
C ASN A 240 -6.30 -17.48 -27.08
N GLN A 241 -6.74 -18.05 -25.94
CA GLN A 241 -6.09 -17.87 -24.64
C GLN A 241 -4.61 -18.23 -24.66
N GLN A 242 -4.23 -19.33 -25.36
CA GLN A 242 -2.84 -19.77 -25.43
C GLN A 242 -1.97 -18.81 -26.26
N ALA A 243 -2.51 -18.24 -27.32
CA ALA A 243 -1.84 -17.21 -28.12
C ALA A 243 -1.59 -15.94 -27.30
N ARG A 244 -2.60 -15.46 -26.59
CA ARG A 244 -2.47 -14.32 -25.68
C ARG A 244 -1.44 -14.56 -24.58
N ASN A 245 -1.45 -15.73 -23.96
CA ASN A 245 -0.48 -16.11 -22.92
C ASN A 245 0.96 -16.20 -23.46
N THR A 246 1.14 -16.60 -24.72
CA THR A 246 2.45 -16.57 -25.37
C THR A 246 2.99 -15.16 -25.49
N VAL A 247 2.16 -14.21 -25.92
CA VAL A 247 2.53 -12.79 -26.01
C VAL A 247 2.76 -12.19 -24.64
N ARG A 248 1.89 -12.46 -23.63
CA ARG A 248 2.12 -12.03 -22.24
C ARG A 248 3.45 -12.51 -21.68
N THR A 249 3.78 -13.77 -21.92
CA THR A 249 5.06 -14.31 -21.49
C THR A 249 6.25 -13.58 -22.14
N ALA A 250 6.12 -13.18 -23.41
CA ALA A 250 7.15 -12.37 -24.06
C ALA A 250 7.26 -10.97 -23.41
N TYR A 251 6.14 -10.32 -23.10
CA TYR A 251 6.12 -9.05 -22.36
C TYR A 251 6.71 -9.19 -20.96
N GLN A 252 6.34 -10.20 -20.20
CA GLN A 252 6.88 -10.43 -18.85
C GLN A 252 8.40 -10.58 -18.83
N ARG A 253 8.95 -11.26 -19.85
CA ARG A 253 10.39 -11.56 -19.91
C ARG A 253 11.22 -10.43 -20.51
N GLY A 254 10.73 -9.78 -21.56
CA GLY A 254 11.53 -8.94 -22.43
C GLY A 254 10.94 -7.57 -22.78
N ALA A 255 9.83 -7.15 -22.17
CA ALA A 255 9.27 -5.85 -22.48
C ALA A 255 10.25 -4.71 -22.12
N ILE A 256 10.37 -3.76 -23.04
CA ILE A 256 11.18 -2.56 -22.90
C ILE A 256 10.23 -1.35 -22.88
N ILE A 257 10.34 -0.52 -21.85
CA ILE A 257 9.69 0.77 -21.81
C ILE A 257 10.60 1.81 -22.46
N THR A 258 10.04 2.61 -23.35
CA THR A 258 10.74 3.71 -24.02
C THR A 258 9.98 5.01 -23.87
N SER A 259 10.70 6.10 -23.62
CA SER A 259 10.16 7.45 -23.56
C SER A 259 10.89 8.35 -24.53
N LYS A 260 10.14 9.13 -25.29
CA LYS A 260 10.68 10.11 -26.24
C LYS A 260 9.96 11.45 -26.11
N VAL A 261 10.72 12.54 -26.16
CA VAL A 261 10.14 13.88 -26.16
C VAL A 261 9.36 14.14 -27.46
N ILE A 262 8.22 14.80 -27.34
CA ILE A 262 7.46 15.29 -28.51
C ILE A 262 8.22 16.51 -29.08
N LYS A 263 8.66 16.43 -30.32
CA LYS A 263 9.56 17.43 -30.97
C LYS A 263 9.16 18.88 -30.75
N LYS A 264 7.85 19.16 -30.76
CA LYS A 264 7.32 20.53 -30.57
C LYS A 264 7.48 21.07 -29.15
N MET A 265 7.63 20.17 -28.16
CA MET A 265 7.70 20.53 -26.73
C MET A 265 9.14 20.59 -26.19
N ARG A 266 10.12 20.14 -26.98
CA ARG A 266 11.51 19.90 -26.52
C ARG A 266 12.17 21.11 -25.87
N ASP A 267 11.90 22.30 -26.38
CA ASP A 267 12.59 23.53 -26.02
C ASP A 267 11.79 24.39 -25.01
N THR A 268 10.69 23.84 -24.47
CA THR A 268 9.89 24.55 -23.48
C THR A 268 10.46 24.34 -22.07
N ASP A 269 10.36 25.35 -21.20
CA ASP A 269 10.82 25.28 -19.79
C ASP A 269 10.13 24.14 -19.01
N GLU A 270 8.87 23.87 -19.33
CA GLU A 270 8.09 22.78 -18.74
C GLU A 270 8.68 21.41 -19.09
N ALA A 271 9.12 21.24 -20.35
CA ALA A 271 9.71 19.99 -20.81
C ALA A 271 11.09 19.74 -20.20
N GLN A 272 11.88 20.79 -19.88
CA GLN A 272 13.19 20.62 -19.28
C GLN A 272 13.17 19.85 -17.95
N LYS A 273 12.05 19.89 -17.23
CA LYS A 273 11.84 19.07 -16.02
C LYS A 273 11.86 17.57 -16.28
N PHE A 274 11.63 17.17 -17.54
CA PHE A 274 11.61 15.77 -18.00
C PHE A 274 12.81 15.43 -18.89
N SER A 275 13.85 16.27 -18.92
CA SER A 275 15.01 16.10 -19.80
C SER A 275 15.67 14.72 -19.70
N ASP A 276 15.69 14.13 -18.50
CA ASP A 276 16.25 12.80 -18.26
C ASP A 276 15.46 11.67 -19.00
N TYR A 277 14.24 11.95 -19.46
CA TYR A 277 13.36 11.04 -20.18
C TYR A 277 13.12 11.37 -21.65
N PHE A 278 13.88 12.31 -22.23
CA PHE A 278 13.71 12.72 -23.63
C PHE A 278 14.06 11.64 -24.65
N ASP A 279 15.01 10.80 -24.31
CA ASP A 279 15.35 9.58 -25.06
C ASP A 279 15.79 8.50 -24.06
N PHE A 280 14.80 7.86 -23.43
CA PHE A 280 15.02 6.92 -22.35
C PHE A 280 14.50 5.54 -22.76
N SER A 281 15.26 4.48 -22.39
CA SER A 281 14.90 3.10 -22.65
C SER A 281 15.45 2.18 -21.57
N GLU A 282 14.61 1.35 -20.98
CA GLU A 282 15.04 0.29 -20.07
C GLU A 282 14.06 -0.91 -20.05
N PRO A 283 14.50 -2.11 -19.57
CA PRO A 283 13.60 -3.23 -19.36
C PRO A 283 12.50 -2.88 -18.36
N LEU A 284 11.23 -3.07 -18.73
CA LEU A 284 10.07 -2.73 -17.91
C LEU A 284 10.14 -3.33 -16.49
N ARG A 285 10.64 -4.56 -16.36
CA ARG A 285 10.83 -5.25 -15.06
C ARG A 285 11.82 -4.58 -14.12
N ARG A 286 12.73 -3.72 -14.65
CA ARG A 286 13.73 -2.96 -13.89
C ARG A 286 13.34 -1.51 -13.69
N CYS A 287 12.27 -1.06 -14.34
CA CYS A 287 11.81 0.32 -14.23
C CYS A 287 11.21 0.54 -12.83
N ASN A 288 11.86 1.40 -12.07
CA ASN A 288 11.42 1.78 -10.74
C ASN A 288 10.14 2.64 -10.82
N SER A 289 9.28 2.53 -9.81
CA SER A 289 7.97 3.20 -9.75
C SER A 289 8.05 4.70 -9.95
N HIS A 290 9.03 5.38 -9.34
CA HIS A 290 9.20 6.83 -9.49
C HIS A 290 9.54 7.24 -10.93
N ARG A 291 10.35 6.45 -11.68
CA ARG A 291 10.65 6.74 -13.09
C ARG A 291 9.42 6.53 -13.96
N LEU A 292 8.70 5.43 -13.71
CA LEU A 292 7.47 5.15 -14.43
C LEU A 292 6.45 6.27 -14.23
N LEU A 293 6.23 6.70 -12.98
CA LEU A 293 5.31 7.79 -12.67
C LEU A 293 5.76 9.11 -13.28
N ALA A 294 7.07 9.42 -13.26
CA ALA A 294 7.62 10.60 -13.94
C ALA A 294 7.32 10.60 -15.45
N MET A 295 7.60 9.46 -16.12
CA MET A 295 7.31 9.32 -17.56
C MET A 295 5.82 9.43 -17.86
N ARG A 296 4.95 8.80 -17.05
CA ARG A 296 3.49 8.88 -17.20
C ARG A 296 2.95 10.29 -16.95
N ARG A 297 3.52 11.04 -15.99
CA ARG A 297 3.21 12.46 -15.79
C ARG A 297 3.58 13.28 -17.04
N GLY A 298 4.79 13.09 -17.59
CA GLY A 298 5.21 13.78 -18.81
C GLY A 298 4.36 13.41 -20.04
N GLU A 299 3.86 12.18 -20.10
CA GLU A 299 2.92 11.73 -21.14
C GLU A 299 1.55 12.39 -20.97
N ALA A 300 1.01 12.44 -19.75
CA ALA A 300 -0.26 13.10 -19.45
C ALA A 300 -0.23 14.60 -19.73
N GLN A 301 0.91 15.25 -19.56
CA GLN A 301 1.14 16.65 -19.92
C GLN A 301 1.40 16.87 -21.42
N GLY A 302 1.44 15.84 -22.24
CA GLY A 302 1.69 15.93 -23.67
C GLY A 302 3.13 16.30 -24.03
N ILE A 303 4.09 16.08 -23.11
CA ILE A 303 5.53 16.38 -23.30
C ILE A 303 6.26 15.13 -23.81
N LEU A 304 5.97 13.98 -23.23
CA LEU A 304 6.60 12.71 -23.57
C LEU A 304 5.64 11.80 -24.33
N ARG A 305 6.22 10.88 -25.10
CA ARG A 305 5.52 9.73 -25.67
C ARG A 305 6.13 8.47 -25.07
N VAL A 306 5.33 7.72 -24.34
CA VAL A 306 5.75 6.49 -23.66
C VAL A 306 5.17 5.27 -24.37
N SER A 307 5.99 4.26 -24.66
CA SER A 307 5.56 3.01 -25.27
C SER A 307 6.25 1.82 -24.60
N ILE A 308 5.57 0.68 -24.63
CA ILE A 308 6.09 -0.58 -24.13
C ILE A 308 6.14 -1.55 -25.30
N SER A 309 7.30 -2.07 -25.61
CA SER A 309 7.49 -2.93 -26.79
C SER A 309 8.26 -4.20 -26.47
N ILE A 310 8.09 -5.21 -27.33
CA ILE A 310 8.81 -6.48 -27.29
C ILE A 310 9.46 -6.76 -28.64
N ASP A 311 10.33 -7.76 -28.72
CA ASP A 311 10.78 -8.30 -30.00
C ASP A 311 9.61 -8.97 -30.73
N SER A 312 9.08 -8.26 -31.71
CA SER A 312 7.96 -8.72 -32.53
C SER A 312 8.29 -9.94 -33.37
N GLY A 313 9.54 -10.07 -33.86
CA GLY A 313 9.94 -11.15 -34.75
C GLY A 313 9.92 -12.50 -34.06
N GLU A 314 10.55 -12.58 -32.88
CA GLU A 314 10.56 -13.79 -32.07
C GLU A 314 9.14 -14.16 -31.62
N CYS A 315 8.36 -13.16 -31.22
CA CYS A 315 7.01 -13.38 -30.73
C CYS A 315 6.08 -13.93 -31.82
N VAL A 316 6.08 -13.33 -33.03
CA VAL A 316 5.33 -13.83 -34.18
C VAL A 316 5.75 -15.25 -34.57
N THR A 317 7.06 -15.52 -34.55
CA THR A 317 7.56 -16.87 -34.85
C THR A 317 7.01 -17.91 -33.86
N ARG A 318 6.94 -17.58 -32.58
CA ARG A 318 6.38 -18.47 -31.54
C ARG A 318 4.86 -18.66 -31.73
N LEU A 319 4.14 -17.60 -32.07
CA LEU A 319 2.70 -17.66 -32.37
C LEU A 319 2.43 -18.52 -33.59
N THR A 320 3.15 -18.29 -34.69
CA THR A 320 3.00 -19.06 -35.93
C THR A 320 3.11 -20.56 -35.69
N ARG A 321 4.09 -21.00 -34.87
CA ARG A 321 4.27 -22.42 -34.55
C ARG A 321 3.08 -23.06 -33.82
N GLN A 322 2.19 -22.27 -33.20
CA GLN A 322 0.98 -22.81 -32.54
C GLN A 322 -0.13 -23.12 -33.55
N PHE A 323 -0.20 -22.38 -34.67
CA PHE A 323 -1.30 -22.49 -35.62
C PHE A 323 -0.89 -23.17 -36.94
N VAL A 324 0.41 -23.20 -37.27
CA VAL A 324 0.92 -23.59 -38.55
C VAL A 324 2.00 -24.64 -38.48
N ARG A 325 1.85 -25.70 -39.28
CA ARG A 325 2.89 -26.73 -39.48
C ARG A 325 3.02 -27.11 -40.97
N GLY A 326 4.25 -27.17 -41.46
CA GLY A 326 4.56 -27.49 -42.87
C GLY A 326 4.54 -26.26 -43.77
N HIS A 327 4.47 -26.52 -45.07
CA HIS A 327 4.52 -25.50 -46.12
C HIS A 327 3.38 -25.71 -47.12
N GLY A 328 2.74 -24.65 -47.58
CA GLY A 328 1.64 -24.64 -48.51
C GLY A 328 0.85 -23.36 -48.51
N VAL A 329 -0.17 -23.28 -49.35
CA VAL A 329 -0.97 -22.07 -49.48
C VAL A 329 -1.75 -21.74 -48.21
N CYS A 330 -2.39 -22.73 -47.58
CA CYS A 330 -3.11 -22.52 -46.32
C CYS A 330 -2.18 -22.02 -45.22
N GLN A 331 -0.97 -22.59 -45.13
CA GLN A 331 0.06 -22.20 -44.17
C GLN A 331 0.48 -20.75 -44.39
N THR A 332 0.67 -20.32 -45.61
CA THR A 332 1.03 -18.92 -45.94
C THR A 332 -0.09 -17.96 -45.56
N LEU A 333 -1.34 -18.30 -45.84
CA LEU A 333 -2.50 -17.49 -45.46
C LEU A 333 -2.68 -17.37 -43.95
N VAL A 334 -2.56 -18.49 -43.22
CA VAL A 334 -2.66 -18.45 -41.76
C VAL A 334 -1.49 -17.69 -41.15
N ASN A 335 -0.26 -17.77 -41.69
CA ASN A 335 0.87 -16.97 -41.26
C ASN A 335 0.60 -15.47 -41.40
N GLN A 336 0.03 -15.04 -42.53
CA GLN A 336 -0.37 -13.64 -42.76
C GLN A 336 -1.43 -13.20 -41.74
N ALA A 337 -2.43 -14.04 -41.48
CA ALA A 337 -3.46 -13.77 -40.49
C ALA A 337 -2.91 -13.71 -39.05
N VAL A 338 -1.95 -14.56 -38.70
CA VAL A 338 -1.26 -14.54 -37.39
C VAL A 338 -0.46 -13.25 -37.23
N GLU A 339 0.27 -12.82 -38.26
CA GLU A 339 1.00 -11.55 -38.21
C GLU A 339 0.07 -10.35 -38.08
N ASP A 340 -1.03 -10.31 -38.81
CA ASP A 340 -2.04 -9.27 -38.72
C ASP A 340 -2.70 -9.27 -37.33
N SER A 341 -3.11 -10.47 -36.86
CA SER A 341 -3.67 -10.65 -35.53
C SER A 341 -2.73 -10.10 -34.45
N PHE A 342 -1.44 -10.45 -34.54
CA PHE A 342 -0.44 -9.92 -33.59
C PHE A 342 -0.33 -8.40 -33.67
N LYS A 343 -0.09 -7.83 -34.86
CA LYS A 343 0.16 -6.41 -35.04
C LYS A 343 -1.05 -5.54 -34.72
N ARG A 344 -2.23 -5.95 -35.08
CA ARG A 344 -3.46 -5.15 -35.03
C ARG A 344 -4.31 -5.43 -33.79
N LEU A 345 -4.33 -6.65 -33.29
CA LEU A 345 -5.27 -7.06 -32.23
C LEU A 345 -4.57 -7.43 -30.92
N ILE A 346 -3.63 -8.37 -30.92
CA ILE A 346 -3.06 -8.93 -29.71
C ILE A 346 -2.06 -7.94 -29.09
N ASN A 347 -1.06 -7.49 -29.85
CA ASN A 347 0.02 -6.65 -29.33
C ASN A 347 -0.48 -5.34 -28.73
N PRO A 348 -1.37 -4.54 -29.38
CA PRO A 348 -1.90 -3.32 -28.77
C PRO A 348 -2.74 -3.59 -27.51
N SER A 349 -3.45 -4.73 -27.48
CA SER A 349 -4.23 -5.14 -26.32
C SER A 349 -3.33 -5.49 -25.14
N ILE A 350 -2.27 -6.30 -25.36
CA ILE A 350 -1.35 -6.73 -24.32
C ILE A 350 -0.42 -5.57 -23.90
N GLU A 351 0.01 -4.71 -24.84
CA GLU A 351 0.76 -3.48 -24.49
C GLU A 351 -0.04 -2.62 -23.51
N LYS A 352 -1.33 -2.40 -23.78
CA LYS A 352 -2.21 -1.65 -22.87
C LYS A 352 -2.39 -2.35 -21.53
N GLU A 353 -2.53 -3.67 -21.54
CA GLU A 353 -2.58 -4.49 -20.31
C GLU A 353 -1.32 -4.28 -19.45
N PHE A 354 -0.13 -4.39 -20.04
CA PHE A 354 1.13 -4.16 -19.33
C PHE A 354 1.35 -2.70 -18.94
N ALA A 355 0.87 -1.75 -19.72
CA ALA A 355 0.86 -0.34 -19.35
C ALA A 355 0.01 -0.10 -18.08
N THR A 356 -1.18 -0.71 -18.01
CA THR A 356 -2.06 -0.64 -16.84
C THR A 356 -1.45 -1.35 -15.63
N LEU A 357 -1.02 -2.60 -15.77
CA LEU A 357 -0.43 -3.39 -14.69
C LEU A 357 0.84 -2.73 -14.11
N SER A 358 1.71 -2.20 -14.98
CA SER A 358 2.90 -1.50 -14.52
C SER A 358 2.58 -0.20 -13.78
N LYS A 359 1.54 0.53 -14.23
CA LYS A 359 1.06 1.73 -13.55
C LYS A 359 0.44 1.40 -12.19
N GLU A 360 -0.42 0.38 -12.11
CA GLU A 360 -1.02 -0.07 -10.85
C GLU A 360 0.02 -0.48 -9.83
N ARG A 361 1.04 -1.24 -10.26
CA ARG A 361 2.16 -1.61 -9.40
C ARG A 361 2.91 -0.37 -8.90
N ALA A 362 3.18 0.59 -9.77
CA ALA A 362 3.87 1.81 -9.40
C ALA A 362 3.05 2.66 -8.43
N ASP A 363 1.73 2.71 -8.62
CA ASP A 363 0.80 3.38 -7.71
C ASP A 363 0.81 2.72 -6.33
N ASP A 364 0.69 1.39 -6.26
CA ASP A 364 0.67 0.65 -5.00
C ASP A 364 1.99 0.84 -4.21
N GLU A 365 3.15 0.79 -4.90
CA GLU A 365 4.45 1.06 -4.29
C GLU A 365 4.59 2.52 -3.79
N ALA A 366 4.09 3.50 -4.55
CA ALA A 366 4.12 4.90 -4.15
C ALA A 366 3.15 5.18 -2.98
N ILE A 367 1.93 4.65 -3.04
CA ILE A 367 0.93 4.80 -1.98
C ILE A 367 1.45 4.22 -0.66
N LYS A 368 2.15 3.08 -0.70
CA LYS A 368 2.79 2.51 0.50
C LYS A 368 3.79 3.47 1.14
N VAL A 369 4.61 4.15 0.36
CA VAL A 369 5.53 5.18 0.88
C VAL A 369 4.75 6.36 1.46
N PHE A 370 3.70 6.82 0.78
CA PHE A 370 2.88 7.94 1.26
C PHE A 370 2.15 7.63 2.56
N THR A 371 1.64 6.40 2.73
CA THR A 371 1.01 5.96 3.98
C THR A 371 2.01 5.90 5.12
N GLU A 372 3.24 5.47 4.86
CA GLU A 372 4.29 5.43 5.88
C GLU A 372 4.74 6.84 6.27
N ASN A 373 4.92 7.75 5.30
CA ASN A 373 5.23 9.15 5.59
C ASN A 373 4.11 9.81 6.40
N LEU A 374 2.84 9.58 6.04
CA LEU A 374 1.71 10.06 6.81
C LEU A 374 1.68 9.49 8.23
N ARG A 375 1.93 8.20 8.39
CA ARG A 375 2.00 7.54 9.71
C ARG A 375 3.03 8.21 10.60
N GLN A 376 4.23 8.43 10.09
CA GLN A 376 5.31 9.08 10.84
C GLN A 376 4.96 10.53 11.21
N LEU A 377 4.29 11.25 10.32
CA LEU A 377 3.84 12.61 10.55
C LEU A 377 2.77 12.68 11.66
N LEU A 378 1.79 11.79 11.62
CA LEU A 378 0.72 11.70 12.61
C LEU A 378 1.23 11.23 13.98
N LEU A 379 2.22 10.34 14.01
CA LEU A 379 2.83 9.82 15.21
C LEU A 379 4.05 10.63 15.67
N SER A 380 4.29 11.82 15.10
CA SER A 380 5.33 12.72 15.57
C SER A 380 5.10 13.11 17.05
N ALA A 381 6.19 13.37 17.75
CA ALA A 381 6.20 13.65 19.19
C ALA A 381 5.39 14.92 19.52
N PRO A 382 4.41 14.87 20.41
CA PRO A 382 3.65 16.04 20.84
C PRO A 382 4.40 16.80 21.93
N LEU A 383 4.36 18.13 21.87
CA LEU A 383 4.86 18.97 22.97
C LEU A 383 3.97 18.89 24.23
N GLY A 384 2.70 18.52 24.04
CA GLY A 384 1.70 18.46 25.10
C GLY A 384 1.08 19.82 25.44
N GLN A 385 0.49 19.90 26.63
CA GLN A 385 -0.27 21.06 27.08
C GLN A 385 0.65 22.17 27.58
N LYS A 386 1.20 22.98 26.67
CA LYS A 386 2.03 24.17 26.95
C LYS A 386 1.46 25.40 26.24
N ARG A 387 1.79 26.58 26.73
CA ARG A 387 1.45 27.84 26.06
C ARG A 387 2.42 28.09 24.93
N VAL A 388 1.90 28.17 23.71
CA VAL A 388 2.69 28.23 22.50
C VAL A 388 2.49 29.57 21.80
N LEU A 389 3.58 30.18 21.38
CA LEU A 389 3.56 31.26 20.40
C LEU A 389 3.85 30.64 19.04
N ALA A 390 2.88 30.65 18.14
CA ALA A 390 3.00 30.16 16.78
C ALA A 390 3.34 31.32 15.84
N LEU A 391 4.25 31.07 14.91
CA LEU A 391 4.68 32.02 13.90
C LEU A 391 4.56 31.36 12.51
N ASP A 392 3.69 31.94 11.66
CA ASP A 392 3.59 31.64 10.24
C ASP A 392 4.49 32.65 9.48
N PRO A 393 5.66 32.22 8.94
CA PRO A 393 6.66 33.14 8.41
C PRO A 393 6.26 33.69 7.05
N GLY A 394 6.70 34.94 6.76
CA GLY A 394 6.45 35.60 5.49
C GLY A 394 7.24 36.88 5.30
N PHE A 395 7.59 37.18 4.05
CA PHE A 395 8.32 38.41 3.69
C PHE A 395 7.38 39.61 3.54
N ALA A 396 6.76 39.78 2.38
CA ALA A 396 5.96 40.94 2.02
C ALA A 396 4.71 41.12 2.90
N ASN A 397 4.02 40.03 3.18
CA ASN A 397 2.80 40.01 3.98
C ASN A 397 3.05 39.98 5.49
N GLY A 398 4.34 39.98 5.91
CA GLY A 398 4.73 39.87 7.31
C GLY A 398 4.57 38.47 7.90
N CYS A 399 5.12 38.30 9.11
CA CYS A 399 4.97 37.09 9.92
C CYS A 399 3.70 37.19 10.78
N LYS A 400 2.82 36.21 10.69
CA LYS A 400 1.61 36.16 11.49
C LYS A 400 1.89 35.39 12.77
N ILE A 401 1.47 35.95 13.88
CA ILE A 401 1.69 35.38 15.21
C ILE A 401 0.34 35.04 15.84
N ALA A 402 0.29 33.88 16.46
CA ALA A 402 -0.83 33.46 17.30
C ALA A 402 -0.29 32.98 18.67
N CYS A 403 -0.82 33.55 19.74
CA CYS A 403 -0.53 33.10 21.10
C CYS A 403 -1.61 32.14 21.56
N LEU A 404 -1.24 30.94 21.94
CA LEU A 404 -2.15 29.85 22.33
C LEU A 404 -2.01 29.54 23.81
N ASP A 405 -3.12 29.22 24.48
CA ASP A 405 -3.11 28.65 25.83
C ASP A 405 -2.71 27.16 25.81
N ALA A 406 -2.64 26.53 26.98
CA ALA A 406 -2.30 25.12 27.13
C ALA A 406 -3.34 24.15 26.51
N GLN A 407 -4.53 24.62 26.18
CA GLN A 407 -5.59 23.87 25.51
C GLN A 407 -5.64 24.13 24.00
N GLY A 408 -4.76 25.02 23.48
CA GLY A 408 -4.73 25.41 22.07
C GLY A 408 -5.77 26.43 21.67
N ASN A 409 -6.38 27.16 22.63
CA ASN A 409 -7.27 28.28 22.33
C ASN A 409 -6.46 29.54 22.01
N LEU A 410 -6.93 30.31 21.04
CA LEU A 410 -6.30 31.56 20.67
C LEU A 410 -6.51 32.64 21.75
N LEU A 411 -5.39 33.18 22.28
CA LEU A 411 -5.39 34.26 23.26
C LEU A 411 -5.19 35.64 22.61
N HIS A 412 -4.37 35.68 21.56
CA HIS A 412 -3.98 36.91 20.87
C HIS A 412 -3.36 36.57 19.51
N HIS A 413 -3.56 37.46 18.55
CA HIS A 413 -2.87 37.42 17.27
C HIS A 413 -2.34 38.80 16.88
N GLU A 414 -1.21 38.84 16.13
CA GLU A 414 -0.60 40.10 15.65
C GLU A 414 0.26 39.78 14.40
N ILE A 415 0.40 40.75 13.50
CA ILE A 415 1.30 40.62 12.33
C ILE A 415 2.52 41.49 12.57
N ILE A 416 3.71 40.91 12.47
CA ILE A 416 4.99 41.62 12.58
C ILE A 416 5.75 41.58 11.28
N TYR A 417 6.64 42.55 11.05
CA TYR A 417 7.39 42.69 9.81
C TYR A 417 8.92 42.73 10.07
N PRO A 418 9.52 41.64 10.56
CA PRO A 418 10.96 41.62 10.86
C PRO A 418 11.84 41.57 9.61
N HIS A 419 11.28 41.15 8.46
CA HIS A 419 12.00 40.87 7.22
C HIS A 419 11.79 41.96 6.15
N PRO A 420 12.69 42.05 5.12
CA PRO A 420 12.45 42.86 3.92
C PRO A 420 11.10 42.52 3.25
N PRO A 421 10.41 43.50 2.62
CA PRO A 421 10.87 44.87 2.32
C PRO A 421 10.68 45.88 3.47
N ARG A 422 9.84 45.57 4.51
CA ARG A 422 9.52 46.54 5.58
C ARG A 422 10.60 46.64 6.65
N ASN A 423 11.28 45.55 6.96
CA ASN A 423 12.42 45.42 7.90
C ASN A 423 12.25 46.17 9.25
N GLN A 424 11.07 46.02 9.89
CA GLN A 424 10.70 46.66 11.15
C GLN A 424 11.20 45.86 12.37
N VAL A 425 12.48 45.52 12.41
CA VAL A 425 13.09 44.62 13.41
C VAL A 425 12.84 45.07 14.85
N ARG A 426 12.99 46.37 15.16
CA ARG A 426 12.80 46.88 16.53
C ARG A 426 11.35 46.71 17.02
N GLN A 427 10.37 47.09 16.19
CA GLN A 427 8.97 47.03 16.52
C GLN A 427 8.54 45.55 16.69
N ALA A 428 9.00 44.68 15.77
CA ALA A 428 8.76 43.25 15.85
C ALA A 428 9.35 42.61 17.12
N THR A 429 10.56 43.02 17.53
CA THR A 429 11.21 42.56 18.77
C THR A 429 10.43 42.99 20.00
N GLU A 430 9.96 44.24 20.05
CA GLU A 430 9.16 44.75 21.18
C GLU A 430 7.80 44.06 21.28
N ALA A 431 7.15 43.82 20.15
CA ALA A 431 5.88 43.07 20.08
C ALA A 431 6.04 41.64 20.62
N LEU A 432 7.06 40.89 20.14
CA LEU A 432 7.34 39.55 20.63
C LEU A 432 7.65 39.50 22.11
N ARG A 433 8.49 40.42 22.61
CA ARG A 433 8.81 40.48 24.05
C ARG A 433 7.57 40.73 24.90
N ARG A 434 6.69 41.64 24.46
CA ARG A 434 5.40 41.90 25.10
C ARG A 434 4.54 40.64 25.15
N MET A 435 4.34 39.98 23.99
CA MET A 435 3.52 38.78 23.89
C MET A 435 4.06 37.63 24.77
N ILE A 436 5.36 37.35 24.71
CA ILE A 436 6.00 36.29 25.49
C ILE A 436 5.74 36.52 27.00
N ARG A 437 5.88 37.74 27.50
CA ARG A 437 5.69 38.05 28.94
C ARG A 437 4.20 38.05 29.31
N THR A 438 3.35 38.69 28.51
CA THR A 438 1.91 38.83 28.80
C THR A 438 1.23 37.46 28.84
N TYR A 439 1.48 36.62 27.86
CA TYR A 439 0.82 35.32 27.74
C TYR A 439 1.62 34.17 28.35
N LYS A 440 2.77 34.48 29.00
CA LYS A 440 3.64 33.51 29.68
C LYS A 440 3.99 32.32 28.75
N ILE A 441 4.46 32.61 27.56
CA ILE A 441 4.79 31.61 26.52
C ILE A 441 5.90 30.68 27.03
N GLU A 442 5.72 29.37 26.79
CA GLU A 442 6.63 28.32 27.21
C GLU A 442 7.38 27.70 26.02
N ALA A 443 6.85 27.82 24.80
CA ALA A 443 7.50 27.34 23.58
C ALA A 443 7.09 28.20 22.38
N ILE A 444 7.93 28.18 21.33
CA ILE A 444 7.68 28.88 20.07
C ILE A 444 7.65 27.88 18.92
N ALA A 445 6.58 27.88 18.15
CA ALA A 445 6.42 27.11 16.92
C ALA A 445 6.66 28.03 15.72
N ILE A 446 7.54 27.64 14.79
CA ILE A 446 7.86 28.38 13.58
C ILE A 446 7.51 27.48 12.39
N GLY A 447 6.65 27.96 11.48
CA GLY A 447 6.34 27.23 10.25
C GLY A 447 7.58 27.06 9.36
N ASN A 448 7.67 25.95 8.64
CA ASN A 448 8.83 25.63 7.79
C ASN A 448 8.74 26.19 6.37
N GLY A 449 7.81 27.11 6.06
CA GLY A 449 7.63 27.68 4.74
C GLY A 449 8.56 28.83 4.42
N THR A 450 8.08 29.71 3.54
CA THR A 450 8.85 30.86 3.06
C THR A 450 9.24 31.76 4.22
N ALA A 451 10.50 32.23 4.28
CA ALA A 451 11.11 33.04 5.35
C ALA A 451 11.24 32.34 6.72
N SER A 452 11.15 31.00 6.76
CA SER A 452 11.29 30.22 8.00
C SER A 452 12.67 30.44 8.64
N ARG A 453 13.75 30.40 7.88
CA ARG A 453 15.14 30.55 8.36
C ARG A 453 15.42 31.92 8.93
N GLU A 454 15.00 32.95 8.21
CA GLU A 454 15.15 34.32 8.67
C GLU A 454 14.35 34.55 9.96
N SER A 455 13.14 33.95 10.04
CA SER A 455 12.30 34.02 11.26
C SER A 455 12.93 33.24 12.40
N GLU A 456 13.49 32.06 12.15
CA GLU A 456 14.22 31.29 13.16
C GLU A 456 15.41 32.04 13.71
N THR A 457 16.22 32.65 12.84
CA THR A 457 17.36 33.50 13.23
C THR A 457 16.92 34.71 14.06
N PHE A 458 15.83 35.39 13.62
CA PHE A 458 15.26 36.52 14.34
C PHE A 458 14.80 36.14 15.76
N ILE A 459 14.08 35.03 15.90
CA ILE A 459 13.64 34.51 17.21
C ILE A 459 14.84 34.11 18.06
N SER A 460 15.85 33.42 17.49
CA SER A 460 17.07 33.03 18.21
C SER A 460 17.78 34.22 18.83
N ASN A 461 17.92 35.31 18.06
CA ASN A 461 18.54 36.56 18.56
C ASN A 461 17.78 37.17 19.73
N ILE A 462 16.46 37.06 19.75
CA ILE A 462 15.62 37.57 20.84
C ILE A 462 15.78 36.69 22.10
N LEU A 463 15.77 35.37 21.94
CA LEU A 463 15.88 34.43 23.06
C LEU A 463 17.27 34.41 23.67
N GLN A 464 18.34 34.53 22.88
CA GLN A 464 19.73 34.55 23.34
C GLN A 464 20.14 35.85 24.00
N ASN A 465 19.36 36.92 23.83
CA ASN A 465 19.68 38.22 24.46
C ASN A 465 19.49 38.11 25.99
N SER A 466 20.58 38.10 26.72
CA SER A 466 20.62 37.97 28.19
C SER A 466 19.76 39.00 28.95
N ALA A 467 19.56 40.19 28.36
CA ALA A 467 18.67 41.19 28.91
C ALA A 467 17.18 40.78 28.95
N ASN A 468 16.79 39.77 28.21
CA ASN A 468 15.37 39.33 28.11
C ASN A 468 14.97 38.29 29.15
N ASN A 469 15.93 37.53 29.67
CA ASN A 469 15.74 36.38 30.60
C ASN A 469 14.73 35.33 30.09
N PHE A 470 14.78 35.02 28.77
CA PHE A 470 13.91 34.03 28.12
C PHE A 470 14.60 32.68 27.90
N GLY A 471 15.66 32.39 28.63
CA GLY A 471 16.57 31.25 28.41
C GLY A 471 15.92 29.83 28.44
N ASN A 472 14.72 29.71 29.00
CA ASN A 472 14.01 28.44 29.14
C ASN A 472 12.99 28.20 28.01
N ILE A 473 12.81 29.16 27.09
CA ILE A 473 11.84 29.02 25.99
C ILE A 473 12.52 28.35 24.82
N LEU A 474 12.00 27.21 24.44
CA LEU A 474 12.48 26.43 23.31
C LEU A 474 11.73 26.80 22.03
N LYS A 475 12.46 26.82 20.90
CA LYS A 475 11.88 27.02 19.58
C LYS A 475 11.86 25.72 18.79
N TYR A 476 10.83 25.53 17.99
CA TYR A 476 10.62 24.35 17.16
C TYR A 476 10.19 24.77 15.76
N VAL A 477 10.77 24.13 14.75
CA VAL A 477 10.32 24.25 13.37
C VAL A 477 9.24 23.19 13.13
N VAL A 478 8.09 23.62 12.61
CA VAL A 478 6.89 22.77 12.44
C VAL A 478 6.48 22.77 10.97
N SER A 479 6.16 21.60 10.42
CA SER A 479 5.63 21.51 9.06
C SER A 479 4.29 22.26 8.93
N GLU A 480 4.20 23.12 7.92
CA GLU A 480 2.97 23.83 7.58
C GLU A 480 2.16 23.17 6.45
N ASP A 481 2.55 21.96 6.00
CA ASP A 481 1.87 21.25 4.94
C ASP A 481 0.38 21.09 5.22
N GLY A 482 -0.48 21.55 4.28
CA GLY A 482 -1.92 21.54 4.45
C GLY A 482 -2.49 22.59 5.42
N ALA A 483 -1.68 23.45 6.07
CA ALA A 483 -2.19 24.50 6.96
C ALA A 483 -3.07 25.51 6.21
N SER A 484 -2.71 25.84 4.98
CA SER A 484 -3.53 26.70 4.10
C SER A 484 -4.88 26.07 3.75
N ILE A 485 -4.95 24.74 3.62
CA ILE A 485 -6.20 24.03 3.35
C ILE A 485 -7.07 23.99 4.59
N TYR A 486 -6.47 23.72 5.76
CA TYR A 486 -7.21 23.83 7.04
C TYR A 486 -7.78 25.23 7.22
N SER A 487 -6.98 26.28 7.09
CA SER A 487 -7.38 27.66 7.35
C SER A 487 -8.56 28.12 6.48
N ALA A 488 -8.67 27.59 5.25
CA ALA A 488 -9.78 27.84 4.34
C ALA A 488 -11.00 26.89 4.54
N SER A 489 -10.86 25.84 5.35
CA SER A 489 -11.86 24.79 5.52
C SER A 489 -13.10 25.27 6.29
N PRO A 490 -14.26 24.59 6.14
CA PRO A 490 -15.41 24.82 7.00
C PRO A 490 -15.11 24.63 8.49
N VAL A 491 -14.26 23.63 8.81
CA VAL A 491 -13.85 23.32 10.18
C VAL A 491 -13.16 24.50 10.85
N ALA A 492 -12.21 25.10 10.16
CA ALA A 492 -11.49 26.26 10.70
C ALA A 492 -12.40 27.48 10.86
N ARG A 493 -13.42 27.64 9.99
CA ARG A 493 -14.44 28.68 10.11
C ARG A 493 -15.38 28.47 11.31
N GLU A 494 -15.69 27.22 11.62
CA GLU A 494 -16.49 26.88 12.80
C GLU A 494 -15.71 27.07 14.10
N GLU A 495 -14.40 26.71 14.08
CA GLU A 495 -13.53 26.87 15.26
C GLU A 495 -13.17 28.34 15.54
N PHE A 496 -13.00 29.14 14.50
CA PHE A 496 -12.62 30.56 14.58
C PHE A 496 -13.43 31.42 13.59
N PRO A 497 -14.70 31.67 13.88
CA PRO A 497 -15.60 32.40 12.97
C PRO A 497 -15.14 33.86 12.72
N ASP A 498 -14.59 34.49 13.73
CA ASP A 498 -14.20 35.91 13.71
C ASP A 498 -12.78 36.16 13.20
N GLU A 499 -12.01 35.09 12.96
CA GLU A 499 -10.60 35.17 12.56
C GLU A 499 -10.42 35.07 11.05
N ASP A 500 -9.37 35.67 10.52
CA ASP A 500 -9.03 35.56 9.11
C ASP A 500 -8.31 34.24 8.78
N VAL A 501 -8.16 33.94 7.48
CA VAL A 501 -7.51 32.73 6.98
C VAL A 501 -6.07 32.64 7.45
N THR A 502 -5.37 33.77 7.56
CA THR A 502 -3.95 33.81 7.91
C THR A 502 -3.72 33.52 9.40
N THR A 503 -4.58 34.08 10.26
CA THR A 503 -4.59 33.80 11.72
C THR A 503 -4.89 32.32 11.99
N ARG A 504 -5.90 31.74 11.30
CA ARG A 504 -6.22 30.30 11.41
C ARG A 504 -5.05 29.42 11.02
N GLY A 505 -4.25 29.83 10.01
CA GLY A 505 -3.01 29.16 9.60
C GLY A 505 -1.99 29.13 10.72
N ALA A 506 -1.71 30.28 11.33
CA ALA A 506 -0.77 30.39 12.45
C ALA A 506 -1.23 29.57 13.68
N VAL A 507 -2.52 29.57 14.01
CA VAL A 507 -3.09 28.73 15.06
C VAL A 507 -2.84 27.26 14.79
N SER A 508 -3.05 26.81 13.55
CA SER A 508 -2.81 25.41 13.17
C SER A 508 -1.35 24.99 13.35
N ILE A 509 -0.39 25.86 12.99
CA ILE A 509 1.05 25.61 13.21
C ILE A 509 1.34 25.40 14.71
N GLY A 510 0.77 26.24 15.59
CA GLY A 510 0.95 26.08 17.02
C GLY A 510 0.34 24.78 17.58
N ARG A 511 -0.87 24.47 17.16
CA ARG A 511 -1.59 23.24 17.59
C ARG A 511 -0.91 21.97 17.09
N ARG A 512 -0.26 22.00 15.92
CA ARG A 512 0.53 20.87 15.42
C ARG A 512 1.74 20.58 16.30
N LEU A 513 2.37 21.61 16.86
CA LEU A 513 3.43 21.39 17.85
C LEU A 513 2.88 20.78 19.14
N MET A 514 1.68 21.22 19.58
CA MET A 514 1.06 20.69 20.80
C MET A 514 0.63 19.24 20.65
N ASP A 515 -0.07 18.89 19.56
CA ASP A 515 -0.47 17.53 19.20
C ASP A 515 -0.68 17.41 17.67
N PRO A 516 0.32 16.87 16.94
CA PRO A 516 0.25 16.70 15.49
C PRO A 516 -0.97 15.88 15.05
N LEU A 517 -1.25 14.77 15.74
CA LEU A 517 -2.37 13.89 15.40
C LEU A 517 -3.71 14.61 15.52
N ALA A 518 -3.95 15.27 16.65
CA ALA A 518 -5.21 15.94 16.93
C ALA A 518 -5.52 17.07 15.93
N GLU A 519 -4.50 17.73 15.39
CA GLU A 519 -4.67 18.81 14.42
C GLU A 519 -4.75 18.30 12.98
N LEU A 520 -3.87 17.39 12.58
CA LEU A 520 -3.79 16.90 11.20
C LEU A 520 -5.02 16.08 10.77
N VAL A 521 -5.70 15.41 11.68
CA VAL A 521 -6.95 14.67 11.37
C VAL A 521 -8.10 15.57 10.93
N LYS A 522 -8.00 16.88 11.12
CA LYS A 522 -9.00 17.86 10.64
C LYS A 522 -8.90 18.15 9.15
N ILE A 523 -7.81 17.76 8.53
CA ILE A 523 -7.49 17.98 7.10
C ILE A 523 -7.74 16.68 6.35
N ASP A 524 -8.26 16.77 5.11
CA ASP A 524 -8.32 15.60 4.24
C ASP A 524 -6.87 15.07 4.07
N PRO A 525 -6.60 13.79 4.41
CA PRO A 525 -5.25 13.23 4.33
C PRO A 525 -4.58 13.39 2.96
N LYS A 526 -5.36 13.43 1.88
CA LYS A 526 -4.83 13.71 0.53
C LYS A 526 -4.27 15.13 0.36
N SER A 527 -4.64 16.03 1.24
CA SER A 527 -4.18 17.43 1.21
C SER A 527 -2.91 17.66 2.02
N ILE A 528 -2.44 16.63 2.73
CA ILE A 528 -1.15 16.64 3.42
C ILE A 528 -0.08 16.23 2.42
N GLY A 529 1.01 17.00 2.31
CA GLY A 529 2.13 16.70 1.42
C GLY A 529 2.93 15.50 1.94
N VAL A 530 2.67 14.31 1.42
CA VAL A 530 3.34 13.08 1.85
C VAL A 530 4.23 12.46 0.77
N GLY A 531 4.30 13.06 -0.42
CA GLY A 531 5.19 12.60 -1.46
C GLY A 531 5.05 13.28 -2.82
N GLN A 532 6.12 13.23 -3.63
CA GLN A 532 6.26 13.98 -4.88
C GLN A 532 5.23 13.62 -5.96
N TYR A 533 4.78 12.37 -6.04
CA TYR A 533 3.86 11.87 -7.06
C TYR A 533 2.44 11.60 -6.53
N GLN A 534 2.08 12.21 -5.41
CA GLN A 534 0.80 11.99 -4.73
C GLN A 534 -0.42 12.24 -5.64
N HIS A 535 -0.33 13.20 -6.56
CA HIS A 535 -1.41 13.53 -7.49
C HIS A 535 -1.44 12.67 -8.77
N ASP A 536 -0.41 11.84 -9.01
CA ASP A 536 -0.29 11.02 -10.23
C ASP A 536 -0.74 9.57 -10.03
N VAL A 537 -0.91 9.14 -8.78
CA VAL A 537 -1.40 7.80 -8.44
C VAL A 537 -2.93 7.73 -8.48
N ASP A 538 -3.49 6.53 -8.42
CA ASP A 538 -4.93 6.33 -8.27
C ASP A 538 -5.47 7.03 -7.02
N GLN A 539 -6.32 8.04 -7.21
CA GLN A 539 -6.81 8.89 -6.13
C GLN A 539 -7.80 8.20 -5.20
N SER A 540 -8.47 7.16 -5.66
CA SER A 540 -9.43 6.39 -4.85
C SER A 540 -8.68 5.43 -3.93
N LYS A 541 -7.70 4.71 -4.46
CA LYS A 541 -6.79 3.86 -3.69
C LYS A 541 -6.00 4.69 -2.67
N LEU A 542 -5.45 5.83 -3.09
CA LEU A 542 -4.72 6.74 -2.21
C LEU A 542 -5.58 7.16 -1.03
N LYS A 543 -6.79 7.68 -1.29
CA LYS A 543 -7.69 8.12 -0.23
C LYS A 543 -7.98 7.00 0.76
N HIS A 544 -8.34 5.83 0.27
CA HIS A 544 -8.65 4.68 1.10
C HIS A 544 -7.46 4.28 2.01
N SER A 545 -6.26 4.20 1.44
CA SER A 545 -5.05 3.82 2.19
C SER A 545 -4.64 4.88 3.21
N LEU A 546 -4.77 6.17 2.88
CA LEU A 546 -4.50 7.26 3.82
C LEU A 546 -5.52 7.31 4.96
N ASP A 547 -6.81 7.14 4.67
CA ASP A 547 -7.88 7.09 5.70
C ASP A 547 -7.68 5.92 6.66
N GLN A 548 -7.28 4.74 6.15
CA GLN A 548 -6.91 3.60 7.00
C GLN A 548 -5.69 3.90 7.88
N THR A 549 -4.69 4.59 7.34
CA THR A 549 -3.50 4.99 8.10
C THR A 549 -3.86 5.93 9.25
N VAL A 550 -4.72 6.93 9.00
CA VAL A 550 -5.23 7.83 10.04
C VAL A 550 -5.97 7.05 11.11
N MET A 551 -6.88 6.14 10.71
CA MET A 551 -7.62 5.29 11.64
C MET A 551 -6.67 4.44 12.50
N SER A 552 -5.67 3.82 11.90
CA SER A 552 -4.65 3.04 12.59
C SER A 552 -3.91 3.88 13.64
N CYS A 553 -3.40 5.07 13.26
CA CYS A 553 -2.67 5.96 14.16
C CYS A 553 -3.53 6.44 15.34
N VAL A 554 -4.77 6.84 15.07
CA VAL A 554 -5.71 7.31 16.11
C VAL A 554 -6.00 6.20 17.13
N ASN A 555 -6.24 4.98 16.67
CA ASN A 555 -6.51 3.85 17.57
C ASN A 555 -5.26 3.32 18.27
N GLN A 556 -4.07 3.48 17.67
CA GLN A 556 -2.79 3.16 18.31
C GLN A 556 -2.49 4.09 19.48
N VAL A 557 -2.66 5.39 19.31
CA VAL A 557 -2.42 6.39 20.37
C VAL A 557 -3.51 6.33 21.43
N GLY A 558 -4.76 6.13 21.03
CA GLY A 558 -5.94 6.22 21.89
C GLY A 558 -6.39 7.67 22.07
N VAL A 559 -7.65 7.87 22.38
CA VAL A 559 -8.30 9.17 22.32
C VAL A 559 -8.92 9.56 23.66
N ASN A 560 -8.61 10.75 24.15
CA ASN A 560 -9.27 11.28 25.34
C ASN A 560 -10.70 11.68 25.00
N LEU A 561 -11.67 10.96 25.59
CA LEU A 561 -13.11 11.13 25.33
C LEU A 561 -13.61 12.54 25.67
N ASN A 562 -13.01 13.19 26.66
CA ASN A 562 -13.48 14.49 27.15
C ASN A 562 -12.91 15.70 26.38
N THR A 563 -11.77 15.55 25.70
CA THR A 563 -11.11 16.65 24.98
C THR A 563 -11.11 16.48 23.47
N ALA A 564 -11.37 15.28 22.99
CA ALA A 564 -11.32 14.96 21.56
C ALA A 564 -12.29 15.80 20.71
N SER A 565 -11.80 16.21 19.54
CA SER A 565 -12.60 16.86 18.50
C SER A 565 -13.51 15.88 17.79
N LEU A 566 -14.52 16.40 17.07
CA LEU A 566 -15.40 15.60 16.21
C LEU A 566 -14.60 14.75 15.22
N HIS A 567 -13.60 15.36 14.58
CA HIS A 567 -12.78 14.71 13.57
C HIS A 567 -11.97 13.56 14.15
N LEU A 568 -11.34 13.77 15.30
CA LEU A 568 -10.58 12.73 15.97
C LEU A 568 -11.45 11.54 16.38
N LEU A 569 -12.64 11.81 16.95
CA LEU A 569 -13.60 10.76 17.31
C LEU A 569 -14.11 9.96 16.12
N THR A 570 -14.20 10.57 14.94
CA THR A 570 -14.69 9.91 13.71
C THR A 570 -13.77 8.76 13.28
N TYR A 571 -12.47 8.84 13.55
CA TYR A 571 -11.49 7.81 13.24
C TYR A 571 -11.33 6.74 14.32
N VAL A 572 -12.01 6.86 15.45
CA VAL A 572 -12.03 5.81 16.47
C VAL A 572 -12.80 4.61 15.95
N SER A 573 -12.24 3.41 16.13
CA SER A 573 -12.85 2.13 15.75
C SER A 573 -14.31 2.04 16.20
N GLY A 574 -15.21 1.64 15.32
CA GLY A 574 -16.65 1.50 15.63
C GLY A 574 -17.43 2.81 15.75
N LEU A 575 -16.75 3.98 15.68
CA LEU A 575 -17.39 5.27 15.61
C LEU A 575 -17.37 5.78 14.15
N GLY A 576 -18.36 6.51 13.81
CA GLY A 576 -18.42 7.23 12.53
C GLY A 576 -18.85 8.67 12.77
N PRO A 577 -18.96 9.52 11.75
CA PRO A 577 -19.29 10.93 11.94
C PRO A 577 -20.58 11.19 12.74
N ALA A 578 -21.58 10.33 12.61
CA ALA A 578 -22.85 10.44 13.31
C ALA A 578 -22.71 10.15 14.81
N LEU A 579 -22.01 9.06 15.18
CA LEU A 579 -21.79 8.69 16.58
C LEU A 579 -20.85 9.68 17.26
N ALA A 580 -19.79 10.14 16.56
CA ALA A 580 -18.89 11.17 17.04
C ALA A 580 -19.63 12.47 17.41
N ARG A 581 -20.58 12.91 16.57
CA ARG A 581 -21.45 14.06 16.88
C ARG A 581 -22.31 13.82 18.11
N ASN A 582 -22.93 12.67 18.22
CA ASN A 582 -23.77 12.32 19.37
C ASN A 582 -22.96 12.28 20.70
N ILE A 583 -21.71 11.85 20.64
CA ILE A 583 -20.79 11.86 21.80
C ILE A 583 -20.52 13.32 22.23
N ILE A 584 -20.24 14.21 21.29
CA ILE A 584 -19.98 15.62 21.60
C ILE A 584 -21.24 16.28 22.14
N GLU A 585 -22.41 16.03 21.56
CA GLU A 585 -23.69 16.51 22.03
C GLU A 585 -23.97 16.05 23.47
N TYR A 586 -23.80 14.75 23.74
CA TYR A 586 -23.94 14.19 25.07
C TYR A 586 -22.99 14.86 26.09
N ARG A 587 -21.73 15.09 25.69
CA ARG A 587 -20.74 15.80 26.51
C ARG A 587 -21.13 17.23 26.82
N ARG A 588 -21.75 17.92 25.86
CA ARG A 588 -22.24 19.31 26.02
C ARG A 588 -23.42 19.36 26.97
N GLU A 589 -24.31 18.38 26.90
CA GLU A 589 -25.55 18.35 27.70
C GLU A 589 -25.35 17.85 29.13
N HIS A 590 -24.51 16.83 29.29
CA HIS A 590 -24.35 16.10 30.56
C HIS A 590 -22.97 16.34 31.25
N GLY A 591 -22.11 17.16 30.66
CA GLY A 591 -20.75 17.35 31.13
C GLY A 591 -19.77 16.25 30.75
N ALA A 592 -18.59 16.27 31.37
CA ALA A 592 -17.51 15.33 31.08
C ALA A 592 -17.89 13.88 31.47
N PHE A 593 -17.47 12.93 30.66
CA PHE A 593 -17.60 11.51 30.97
C PHE A 593 -16.71 11.15 32.16
N THR A 594 -17.26 10.39 33.11
CA THR A 594 -16.56 9.88 34.30
C THR A 594 -16.32 8.37 34.25
N SER A 595 -16.92 7.68 33.29
CA SER A 595 -16.72 6.25 33.02
C SER A 595 -17.03 5.90 31.57
N ARG A 596 -16.36 4.87 31.04
CA ARG A 596 -16.65 4.32 29.69
C ARG A 596 -18.08 3.77 29.58
N ALA A 597 -18.64 3.28 30.69
CA ALA A 597 -20.01 2.76 30.72
C ALA A 597 -21.05 3.82 30.32
N GLN A 598 -20.78 5.10 30.53
CA GLN A 598 -21.66 6.19 30.11
C GLN A 598 -21.83 6.31 28.61
N LEU A 599 -20.90 5.78 27.81
CA LEU A 599 -21.02 5.73 26.34
C LEU A 599 -22.29 5.00 25.88
N LYS A 600 -22.74 3.98 26.65
CA LYS A 600 -24.01 3.26 26.36
C LYS A 600 -25.24 4.13 26.48
N LYS A 601 -25.15 5.32 27.09
CA LYS A 601 -26.23 6.30 27.19
C LYS A 601 -26.26 7.25 25.99
N VAL A 602 -25.22 7.27 25.17
CA VAL A 602 -25.13 8.12 23.98
C VAL A 602 -26.14 7.61 22.91
N LYS A 603 -26.90 8.52 22.36
CA LYS A 603 -27.91 8.23 21.34
C LYS A 603 -27.31 7.44 20.16
N ARG A 604 -27.97 6.33 19.77
CA ARG A 604 -27.57 5.43 18.68
C ARG A 604 -26.24 4.67 18.89
N LEU A 605 -25.60 4.78 20.03
CA LEU A 605 -24.40 4.02 20.33
C LEU A 605 -24.80 2.67 20.94
N GLY A 606 -24.98 1.67 20.09
CA GLY A 606 -25.37 0.32 20.49
C GLY A 606 -24.18 -0.49 21.05
N ASP A 607 -24.48 -1.71 21.53
CA ASP A 607 -23.48 -2.57 22.16
C ASP A 607 -22.31 -2.93 21.22
N THR A 608 -22.56 -3.13 19.91
CA THR A 608 -21.51 -3.41 18.93
C THR A 608 -20.56 -2.23 18.78
N ALA A 609 -21.08 -1.00 18.67
CA ALA A 609 -20.25 0.20 18.57
C ALA A 609 -19.48 0.44 19.88
N TYR A 610 -20.13 0.24 21.04
CA TYR A 610 -19.48 0.30 22.34
C TYR A 610 -18.32 -0.67 22.44
N GLN A 611 -18.54 -1.93 22.09
CA GLN A 611 -17.52 -2.97 22.11
C GLN A 611 -16.31 -2.58 21.23
N GLN A 612 -16.55 -2.02 20.05
CA GLN A 612 -15.45 -1.66 19.16
C GLN A 612 -14.69 -0.40 19.57
N CYS A 613 -15.34 0.59 20.22
CA CYS A 613 -14.71 1.86 20.52
C CYS A 613 -14.14 1.97 21.95
N ALA A 614 -14.72 1.25 22.92
CA ALA A 614 -14.46 1.49 24.34
C ALA A 614 -12.97 1.34 24.73
N GLY A 615 -12.26 0.37 24.15
CA GLY A 615 -10.85 0.16 24.45
C GLY A 615 -9.91 1.25 23.92
N PHE A 616 -10.36 2.03 22.93
CA PHE A 616 -9.57 3.12 22.31
C PHE A 616 -9.86 4.50 22.90
N LEU A 617 -10.95 4.62 23.68
CA LEU A 617 -11.32 5.86 24.33
C LEU A 617 -10.82 5.87 25.77
N ARG A 618 -10.20 6.96 26.18
CA ARG A 618 -9.57 7.12 27.50
C ARG A 618 -10.25 8.25 28.26
N ILE A 619 -10.38 8.08 29.58
CA ILE A 619 -10.95 9.08 30.48
C ILE A 619 -9.96 9.32 31.61
N PRO A 620 -9.13 10.38 31.53
CA PRO A 620 -8.29 10.79 32.63
C PRO A 620 -9.16 11.06 33.87
N ASN A 621 -8.69 10.65 35.06
CA ASN A 621 -9.40 10.81 36.32
C ASN A 621 -10.78 10.12 36.39
N ALA A 622 -10.95 9.02 35.65
CA ALA A 622 -12.17 8.22 35.70
C ALA A 622 -12.36 7.56 37.09
N LYS A 623 -13.62 7.18 37.40
CA LYS A 623 -13.93 6.42 38.63
C LYS A 623 -13.18 5.08 38.69
N ASN A 624 -13.15 4.35 37.56
CA ASN A 624 -12.34 3.16 37.39
C ASN A 624 -11.01 3.56 36.73
N PRO A 625 -9.84 3.33 37.36
CA PRO A 625 -8.54 3.67 36.78
C PRO A 625 -8.29 3.02 35.42
N LEU A 626 -8.89 1.85 35.16
CA LEU A 626 -8.77 1.14 33.88
C LEU A 626 -9.41 1.90 32.70
N ASP A 627 -10.35 2.81 32.97
CA ASP A 627 -10.93 3.66 31.93
C ASP A 627 -9.92 4.65 31.33
N ASN A 628 -8.77 4.85 31.96
CA ASN A 628 -7.64 5.61 31.42
C ASN A 628 -6.53 4.71 30.84
N SER A 629 -6.84 3.47 30.49
CA SER A 629 -5.87 2.50 29.95
C SER A 629 -6.35 1.96 28.60
N ALA A 630 -5.50 1.21 27.89
CA ALA A 630 -5.91 0.49 26.71
C ALA A 630 -6.51 -0.90 27.01
N VAL A 631 -6.70 -1.26 28.27
CA VAL A 631 -7.41 -2.48 28.65
C VAL A 631 -8.87 -2.37 28.24
N HIS A 632 -9.36 -3.39 27.52
CA HIS A 632 -10.75 -3.41 27.08
C HIS A 632 -11.70 -3.69 28.26
N PRO A 633 -12.91 -3.07 28.33
CA PRO A 633 -13.87 -3.33 29.42
C PRO A 633 -14.25 -4.80 29.61
N GLU A 634 -14.24 -5.60 28.53
CA GLU A 634 -14.46 -7.05 28.60
C GLU A 634 -13.41 -7.79 29.45
N SER A 635 -12.22 -7.20 29.63
CA SER A 635 -11.11 -7.79 30.36
C SER A 635 -10.90 -7.19 31.75
N TYR A 636 -11.79 -6.29 32.21
CA TYR A 636 -11.63 -5.67 33.54
C TYR A 636 -11.66 -6.70 34.65
N HIS A 637 -12.54 -7.69 34.57
CA HIS A 637 -12.64 -8.78 35.55
C HIS A 637 -11.33 -9.56 35.72
N ILE A 638 -10.50 -9.64 34.67
CA ILE A 638 -9.18 -10.29 34.76
C ILE A 638 -8.24 -9.48 35.66
N VAL A 639 -8.24 -8.15 35.45
CA VAL A 639 -7.39 -7.25 36.24
C VAL A 639 -7.89 -7.18 37.71
N GLU A 640 -9.22 -7.20 37.89
CA GLU A 640 -9.85 -7.28 39.23
C GLU A 640 -9.41 -8.55 39.96
N GLN A 641 -9.44 -9.71 39.25
CA GLN A 641 -8.97 -10.97 39.84
C GLN A 641 -7.45 -10.95 40.12
N MET A 642 -6.64 -10.33 39.25
CA MET A 642 -5.21 -10.16 39.53
C MET A 642 -4.96 -9.32 40.81
N ALA A 643 -5.72 -8.25 40.99
CA ALA A 643 -5.61 -7.40 42.15
C ALA A 643 -6.07 -8.13 43.45
N GLU A 644 -7.16 -8.90 43.38
CA GLU A 644 -7.65 -9.75 44.50
C GLU A 644 -6.62 -10.80 44.89
N ASP A 645 -6.06 -11.53 43.92
CA ASP A 645 -5.04 -12.57 44.18
C ASP A 645 -3.80 -12.01 44.85
N LEU A 646 -3.40 -10.77 44.52
CA LEU A 646 -2.30 -10.05 45.14
C LEU A 646 -2.70 -9.26 46.38
N LYS A 647 -3.96 -9.28 46.80
CA LYS A 647 -4.53 -8.55 47.95
C LYS A 647 -4.23 -7.04 47.88
N CYS A 648 -4.33 -6.46 46.71
CA CYS A 648 -4.09 -5.04 46.48
C CYS A 648 -5.26 -4.39 45.73
N THR A 649 -5.27 -3.06 45.63
CA THR A 649 -6.24 -2.36 44.78
C THR A 649 -5.73 -2.25 43.33
N ILE A 650 -6.63 -2.05 42.38
CA ILE A 650 -6.26 -1.81 40.97
C ILE A 650 -5.32 -0.61 40.87
N LYS A 651 -5.51 0.42 41.74
CA LYS A 651 -4.62 1.60 41.75
C LYS A 651 -3.21 1.27 42.18
N ASP A 652 -3.05 0.36 43.17
CA ASP A 652 -1.76 -0.08 43.67
C ASP A 652 -1.04 -0.99 42.64
N LEU A 653 -1.80 -1.71 41.82
CA LEU A 653 -1.27 -2.60 40.81
C LEU A 653 -0.71 -1.82 39.61
N ILE A 654 -1.35 -0.70 39.24
CA ILE A 654 -0.99 0.16 38.12
C ILE A 654 0.35 0.84 38.35
N GLY A 655 1.32 0.61 37.45
CA GLY A 655 2.67 1.19 37.50
C GLY A 655 3.61 0.53 38.50
N ASN A 656 3.16 -0.47 39.23
CA ASN A 656 3.97 -1.15 40.25
C ASN A 656 4.63 -2.41 39.67
N GLN A 657 5.85 -2.28 39.17
CA GLN A 657 6.59 -3.39 38.57
C GLN A 657 6.81 -4.58 39.51
N SER A 658 6.93 -4.32 40.83
CA SER A 658 7.17 -5.39 41.83
C SER A 658 5.93 -6.27 42.02
N LEU A 659 4.72 -5.70 41.98
CA LEU A 659 3.46 -6.47 42.01
C LEU A 659 3.19 -7.15 40.66
N LEU A 660 3.41 -6.46 39.56
CA LEU A 660 3.19 -7.02 38.21
C LEU A 660 4.12 -8.21 37.93
N ALA A 661 5.36 -8.21 38.45
CA ALA A 661 6.28 -9.33 38.29
C ALA A 661 5.84 -10.60 39.07
N GLN A 662 4.94 -10.50 40.06
CA GLN A 662 4.40 -11.64 40.83
C GLN A 662 3.23 -12.34 40.12
N ILE A 663 2.71 -11.74 39.03
CA ILE A 663 1.55 -12.29 38.31
C ILE A 663 1.98 -13.47 37.44
N ASP A 664 1.46 -14.65 37.74
CA ASP A 664 1.60 -15.80 36.82
C ASP A 664 0.51 -15.78 35.76
N ILE A 665 0.91 -15.42 34.53
CA ILE A 665 0.04 -15.33 33.33
C ILE A 665 -0.73 -16.65 33.09
N GLN A 666 -0.14 -17.80 33.45
CA GLN A 666 -0.77 -19.11 33.18
C GLN A 666 -2.10 -19.31 33.91
N ARG A 667 -2.22 -18.71 35.12
CA ARG A 667 -3.44 -18.79 35.95
C ARG A 667 -4.67 -18.16 35.32
N TYR A 668 -4.45 -17.14 34.49
CA TYR A 668 -5.54 -16.31 33.90
C TYR A 668 -5.90 -16.69 32.46
N LYS A 669 -5.26 -17.70 31.89
CA LYS A 669 -5.55 -18.14 30.51
C LYS A 669 -6.97 -18.64 30.29
N SER A 670 -7.54 -19.28 31.29
CA SER A 670 -8.91 -19.83 31.21
C SER A 670 -10.02 -18.78 31.35
N ILE A 671 -9.64 -17.57 31.80
CA ILE A 671 -10.57 -16.47 32.10
C ILE A 671 -10.60 -15.44 30.98
N THR A 672 -9.68 -15.51 30.01
CA THR A 672 -9.69 -14.62 28.84
C THR A 672 -11.03 -14.73 28.11
N PRO A 673 -11.67 -13.61 27.74
CA PRO A 673 -12.95 -13.64 27.04
C PRO A 673 -12.83 -14.43 25.75
N GLN A 674 -13.34 -15.65 25.75
CA GLN A 674 -13.70 -16.32 24.50
C GLN A 674 -14.85 -15.52 23.92
N ALA A 675 -14.82 -15.24 22.62
CA ALA A 675 -15.89 -14.51 21.96
C ALA A 675 -17.24 -15.12 22.36
N PRO A 676 -18.23 -14.30 22.72
CA PRO A 676 -19.56 -14.81 23.00
C PRO A 676 -20.04 -15.60 21.79
N LEU A 677 -20.26 -16.90 21.95
CA LEU A 677 -21.03 -17.70 21.03
C LEU A 677 -22.36 -16.96 20.86
N ARG A 678 -22.65 -16.56 19.62
CA ARG A 678 -23.93 -15.98 19.25
C ARG A 678 -25.00 -16.83 19.87
N ARG A 679 -25.72 -16.36 20.89
CA ARG A 679 -26.96 -16.97 21.28
C ARG A 679 -27.84 -16.92 20.06
N GLU A 680 -28.02 -18.05 19.39
CA GLU A 680 -29.11 -18.25 18.45
C GLU A 680 -30.37 -17.82 19.19
N ARG A 681 -31.08 -16.82 18.68
CA ARG A 681 -32.43 -16.52 19.12
C ARG A 681 -33.20 -17.79 18.82
N GLY A 682 -33.53 -18.50 19.91
CA GLY A 682 -34.38 -19.66 19.82
C GLY A 682 -35.64 -19.30 19.04
N SER A 683 -35.81 -19.94 17.92
CA SER A 683 -37.14 -20.13 17.35
C SER A 683 -37.92 -20.89 18.39
N GLU A 684 -38.84 -20.23 19.07
CA GLU A 684 -39.92 -20.90 19.79
C GLU A 684 -40.67 -21.73 18.78
N ALA A 685 -40.47 -23.05 18.80
CA ALA A 685 -41.37 -24.01 18.19
C ALA A 685 -42.40 -24.43 19.23
N PRO A 686 -43.67 -24.50 18.86
CA PRO A 686 -44.76 -24.84 19.82
C PRO A 686 -44.65 -26.31 20.28
N SER A 687 -44.77 -26.47 21.57
CA SER A 687 -44.98 -27.76 22.24
C SER A 687 -46.17 -28.53 21.64
N SER A 688 -45.94 -29.73 21.08
CA SER A 688 -46.94 -30.75 21.00
C SER A 688 -46.36 -32.07 21.53
N SER A 689 -46.92 -32.45 22.65
CA SER A 689 -46.85 -33.78 23.24
C SER A 689 -47.35 -34.85 22.28
N LEU A 690 -46.59 -35.95 22.14
CA LEU A 690 -47.20 -37.31 22.03
C LEU A 690 -46.13 -38.37 22.26
N GLU A 691 -46.57 -39.32 23.07
CA GLU A 691 -45.90 -40.51 23.57
C GLU A 691 -45.55 -41.54 22.50
N GLY A 692 -44.53 -42.35 22.77
CA GLY A 692 -44.60 -43.77 22.54
C GLY A 692 -43.75 -44.33 21.41
N GLY A 693 -42.82 -45.20 21.74
CA GLY A 693 -42.35 -46.22 20.81
C GLY A 693 -40.91 -46.66 20.96
N ARG A 694 -40.68 -47.66 21.78
CA ARG A 694 -39.40 -48.43 21.86
C ARG A 694 -39.14 -49.16 20.54
N GLY A 695 -37.91 -49.14 20.08
CA GLY A 695 -37.39 -49.99 18.98
C GLY A 695 -35.87 -50.11 18.99
N ALA A 696 -35.43 -51.34 19.23
CA ALA A 696 -34.05 -51.74 19.49
C ALA A 696 -33.14 -51.69 18.25
N LEU A 697 -31.82 -51.58 18.55
CA LEU A 697 -30.61 -51.75 17.75
C LEU A 697 -30.66 -52.87 16.69
N PRO A 698 -29.73 -52.82 15.65
CA PRO A 698 -28.57 -53.68 15.79
C PRO A 698 -27.20 -53.06 15.39
N ASN A 699 -26.20 -53.62 16.06
CA ASN A 699 -24.75 -53.50 15.86
C ASN A 699 -24.29 -53.92 14.47
N LEU A 700 -23.21 -53.31 13.99
CA LEU A 700 -22.24 -53.89 13.04
C LEU A 700 -20.85 -53.33 13.25
N PRO A 701 -19.77 -54.04 12.87
CA PRO A 701 -18.59 -54.25 13.72
C PRO A 701 -17.33 -53.44 13.29
N GLU A 702 -16.40 -53.36 14.24
CA GLU A 702 -15.01 -52.90 14.00
C GLU A 702 -14.22 -53.84 13.06
N PRO A 703 -13.25 -53.36 12.27
CA PRO A 703 -12.22 -54.23 11.74
C PRO A 703 -10.89 -54.07 12.51
N THR A 704 -10.42 -55.25 12.83
CA THR A 704 -9.20 -55.65 13.53
C THR A 704 -7.89 -55.27 12.85
N VAL A 705 -6.93 -55.05 13.72
CA VAL A 705 -5.47 -54.85 13.48
C VAL A 705 -4.82 -56.22 13.07
N THR A 706 -3.93 -56.19 12.09
CA THR A 706 -2.74 -57.03 11.85
C THR A 706 -1.93 -56.37 10.73
N ASP A 707 -0.63 -56.29 10.61
CA ASP A 707 0.49 -56.98 11.24
C ASP A 707 1.80 -56.15 10.92
N ARG A 708 2.75 -56.29 11.80
CA ARG A 708 4.12 -55.80 11.72
C ARG A 708 4.97 -56.44 10.61
N ARG A 709 5.85 -55.67 10.00
CA ARG A 709 7.19 -56.15 9.61
C ARG A 709 8.25 -55.08 9.73
N GLU A 710 9.19 -55.35 10.62
CA GLU A 710 10.49 -54.70 10.79
C GLU A 710 11.41 -54.97 9.57
N VAL A 711 12.17 -53.97 9.16
CA VAL A 711 13.48 -54.18 8.52
C VAL A 711 14.49 -53.24 9.13
N LYS A 712 15.49 -53.79 9.78
CA LYS A 712 16.71 -53.17 10.32
C LYS A 712 17.69 -52.89 9.20
N GLY A 713 18.46 -51.82 9.31
CA GLY A 713 19.67 -51.55 8.53
C GLY A 713 20.28 -50.19 8.86
N GLY A 714 21.13 -50.14 9.87
CA GLY A 714 21.86 -48.95 10.23
C GLY A 714 23.24 -48.87 9.61
N VAL A 715 23.79 -47.65 9.45
CA VAL A 715 25.22 -47.34 9.53
C VAL A 715 25.36 -45.89 10.00
N PRO A 716 26.26 -45.58 10.94
CA PRO A 716 26.40 -44.23 11.52
C PRO A 716 27.50 -43.42 10.80
N MET A 717 27.28 -42.15 10.61
CA MET A 717 28.35 -41.23 10.21
C MET A 717 28.57 -40.14 11.28
N ARG A 718 29.83 -39.99 11.62
CA ARG A 718 30.44 -39.21 12.70
C ARG A 718 30.28 -37.72 12.51
N THR A 719 29.91 -37.06 13.57
CA THR A 719 30.04 -35.61 13.80
C THR A 719 31.51 -35.21 14.01
N ARG A 720 31.94 -34.16 13.40
CA ARG A 720 33.14 -33.39 13.75
C ARG A 720 32.70 -32.03 14.29
N GLU A 721 32.96 -31.79 15.56
CA GLU A 721 32.95 -30.50 16.20
C GLU A 721 34.16 -29.70 15.74
N ASP A 722 33.92 -28.42 15.42
CA ASP A 722 34.99 -27.41 15.45
C ASP A 722 34.53 -26.20 16.24
N LYS A 723 35.26 -25.98 17.34
CA LYS A 723 35.09 -24.89 18.29
C LYS A 723 35.85 -23.66 17.79
N GLY A 724 35.14 -22.53 17.66
CA GLY A 724 35.74 -21.22 17.44
C GLY A 724 34.91 -20.15 18.12
N ALA A 725 35.07 -20.00 19.45
CA ALA A 725 34.41 -18.97 20.23
C ALA A 725 35.25 -17.69 20.19
N LEU A 726 34.75 -16.63 19.59
CA LEU A 726 35.21 -15.27 19.74
C LEU A 726 34.39 -14.56 20.84
N ASN A 727 35.06 -14.24 21.94
CA ASN A 727 34.54 -13.50 23.06
C ASN A 727 34.29 -12.01 22.68
N LEU A 728 33.06 -11.55 22.74
CA LEU A 728 32.69 -10.13 22.70
C LEU A 728 32.25 -9.66 24.12
N PRO A 729 32.54 -8.40 24.49
CA PRO A 729 32.29 -7.87 25.83
C PRO A 729 30.81 -7.76 26.16
N GLN A 730 30.47 -7.98 27.45
CA GLN A 730 29.11 -8.12 28.00
C GLN A 730 28.21 -6.87 27.91
N HIS A 731 28.74 -5.67 27.61
CA HIS A 731 27.93 -4.44 27.57
C HIS A 731 27.25 -4.18 26.26
N LEU A 732 27.53 -4.93 25.18
CA LEU A 732 26.83 -4.83 23.91
C LEU A 732 25.65 -5.81 23.74
N ARG A 733 25.34 -6.63 24.74
CA ARG A 733 24.22 -7.59 24.69
C ARG A 733 22.85 -7.03 25.05
N LYS A 734 22.76 -5.77 25.52
CA LYS A 734 21.49 -5.21 26.02
C LYS A 734 20.70 -4.35 25.04
N VAL A 735 21.21 -4.05 23.84
CA VAL A 735 20.52 -3.16 22.88
C VAL A 735 19.96 -3.89 21.66
N SER A 736 20.30 -5.15 21.41
CA SER A 736 19.78 -5.89 20.24
C SER A 736 18.62 -6.85 20.50
N ALA A 737 18.05 -6.83 21.70
CA ALA A 737 17.01 -7.79 22.10
C ALA A 737 15.56 -7.28 21.92
N SER A 738 15.33 -6.09 21.32
CA SER A 738 14.00 -5.51 21.23
C SER A 738 13.33 -5.45 19.84
N LEU A 739 13.93 -6.03 18.79
CA LEU A 739 13.41 -5.87 17.42
C LEU A 739 13.40 -7.16 16.57
N SER A 740 13.34 -8.34 17.17
CA SER A 740 13.05 -9.56 16.42
C SER A 740 11.80 -10.23 16.98
N PRO A 741 10.77 -10.52 16.19
CA PRO A 741 9.67 -11.35 16.66
C PRO A 741 10.24 -12.74 16.97
N PRO A 742 9.83 -13.38 18.09
CA PRO A 742 10.26 -14.72 18.40
C PRO A 742 9.74 -15.71 17.35
N PRO A 743 10.48 -16.78 17.03
CA PRO A 743 10.04 -17.78 16.09
C PRO A 743 8.73 -18.42 16.56
N PRO A 744 7.83 -18.87 15.64
CA PRO A 744 6.58 -19.51 16.01
C PRO A 744 6.85 -20.92 16.56
N GLY A 745 7.00 -21.04 17.86
CA GLY A 745 7.32 -22.28 18.53
C GLY A 745 6.92 -22.25 20.02
N ARG A 746 5.75 -22.83 20.32
CA ARG A 746 5.37 -23.41 21.62
C ARG A 746 5.62 -22.55 22.88
N SER A 747 4.90 -21.45 23.02
CA SER A 747 4.59 -20.92 24.34
C SER A 747 3.18 -20.34 24.34
N GLY A 748 2.20 -21.20 24.72
CA GLY A 748 0.81 -20.83 24.87
C GLY A 748 0.62 -19.83 26.04
N GLY A 749 0.91 -18.57 25.83
CA GLY A 749 0.48 -17.49 26.68
C GLY A 749 -0.50 -16.65 25.89
N ALA A 750 -1.67 -16.33 26.44
CA ALA A 750 -2.65 -15.53 25.75
C ALA A 750 -2.05 -14.15 25.41
N PRO A 751 -1.97 -13.74 24.15
CA PRO A 751 -1.40 -12.43 23.74
C PRO A 751 -2.08 -11.27 24.46
N THR A 752 -3.40 -11.34 24.68
CA THR A 752 -4.18 -10.34 25.40
C THR A 752 -3.70 -10.14 26.84
N LEU A 753 -3.30 -11.20 27.57
CA LEU A 753 -2.79 -11.05 28.94
C LEU A 753 -1.46 -10.30 28.99
N ARG A 754 -0.60 -10.51 28.01
CA ARG A 754 0.65 -9.75 27.89
C ARG A 754 0.40 -8.28 27.59
N ASP A 755 -0.55 -7.99 26.69
CA ASP A 755 -0.95 -6.62 26.38
C ASP A 755 -1.52 -5.93 27.63
N ILE A 756 -2.36 -6.64 28.42
CA ILE A 756 -2.88 -6.12 29.69
C ILE A 756 -1.75 -5.79 30.66
N LEU A 757 -0.79 -6.69 30.88
CA LEU A 757 0.33 -6.43 31.78
C LEU A 757 1.19 -5.26 31.32
N THR A 758 1.50 -5.19 30.03
CA THR A 758 2.25 -4.07 29.45
C THR A 758 1.52 -2.74 29.64
N GLU A 759 0.21 -2.74 29.53
CA GLU A 759 -0.61 -1.53 29.74
C GLU A 759 -0.71 -1.18 31.24
N LEU A 760 -0.70 -2.16 32.14
CA LEU A 760 -0.70 -1.92 33.57
C LEU A 760 0.66 -1.40 34.08
N GLU A 761 1.76 -1.75 33.42
CA GLU A 761 3.07 -1.17 33.71
C GLU A 761 3.11 0.35 33.48
N ARG A 762 2.46 0.82 32.45
CA ARG A 762 2.46 2.22 32.01
C ARG A 762 1.12 2.62 31.42
N PRO A 763 0.07 2.77 32.23
CA PRO A 763 -1.28 3.02 31.73
C PRO A 763 -1.39 4.38 31.05
N GLY A 764 -2.07 4.38 29.93
CA GLY A 764 -2.34 5.60 29.19
C GLY A 764 -1.11 6.30 28.63
N ARG A 765 0.04 5.62 28.57
CA ARG A 765 1.23 6.21 27.97
C ARG A 765 0.99 6.45 26.49
N ASP A 766 1.27 7.66 26.06
CA ASP A 766 1.36 7.99 24.65
C ASP A 766 2.55 7.20 24.05
N PRO A 767 2.36 6.40 23.02
CA PRO A 767 3.44 5.64 22.39
C PRO A 767 4.43 6.53 21.62
N ARG A 768 4.08 7.80 21.40
CA ARG A 768 4.93 8.76 20.69
C ARG A 768 6.14 9.17 21.55
N GLU A 769 7.24 9.46 20.87
CA GLU A 769 8.48 9.91 21.53
C GLU A 769 8.34 11.33 22.08
N GLU A 770 9.28 11.78 22.91
CA GLU A 770 9.33 13.17 23.38
C GLU A 770 9.94 14.08 22.29
N VAL A 771 9.50 15.35 22.25
CA VAL A 771 9.98 16.34 21.26
C VAL A 771 11.43 16.70 21.53
N GLY A 772 12.32 16.43 20.57
CA GLY A 772 13.73 16.87 20.61
C GLY A 772 13.92 18.28 20.05
N VAL A 773 14.82 19.03 20.63
CA VAL A 773 15.24 20.35 20.10
C VAL A 773 16.31 20.13 19.03
N PHE A 774 16.22 20.84 17.90
CA PHE A 774 17.16 20.78 16.80
C PHE A 774 17.63 22.20 16.42
N GLU A 775 18.93 22.33 16.11
CA GLU A 775 19.51 23.57 15.59
C GLU A 775 20.33 23.28 14.31
N PHE A 776 20.05 24.02 13.25
CA PHE A 776 20.87 24.01 12.03
C PHE A 776 22.24 24.68 12.26
N ASP A 777 23.20 24.42 11.36
CA ASP A 777 24.48 25.13 11.37
C ASP A 777 24.26 26.63 11.13
N LYS A 778 24.85 27.46 11.99
CA LYS A 778 24.66 28.92 11.98
C LYS A 778 25.34 29.64 10.83
N ASN A 779 26.27 28.96 10.12
CA ASN A 779 27.06 29.52 9.06
C ASN A 779 26.58 29.16 7.65
N ILE A 780 25.55 28.30 7.54
CA ILE A 780 25.07 27.76 6.28
C ILE A 780 23.65 28.28 6.01
N HIS A 781 23.51 29.09 4.94
CA HIS A 781 22.23 29.71 4.57
C HIS A 781 21.90 29.51 3.10
N THR A 782 22.92 29.39 2.22
CA THR A 782 22.74 29.29 0.77
C THR A 782 23.52 28.12 0.18
N LEU A 783 23.17 27.73 -1.05
CA LEU A 783 23.92 26.71 -1.80
C LEU A 783 25.39 27.04 -1.99
N ASN A 784 25.75 28.35 -2.02
CA ASN A 784 27.13 28.82 -2.20
C ASN A 784 27.99 28.59 -0.96
N ASP A 785 27.38 28.43 0.21
CA ASP A 785 28.10 28.20 1.48
C ASP A 785 28.51 26.73 1.64
N LEU A 786 28.00 25.84 0.75
CA LEU A 786 28.26 24.41 0.83
C LEU A 786 29.58 24.03 0.18
N ILE A 787 30.42 23.35 0.92
CA ILE A 787 31.69 22.78 0.45
C ILE A 787 31.60 21.25 0.53
N VAL A 788 32.04 20.56 -0.53
CA VAL A 788 32.11 19.10 -0.56
C VAL A 788 32.98 18.59 0.61
N GLY A 789 32.48 17.64 1.36
CA GLY A 789 33.13 17.09 2.56
C GLY A 789 32.64 17.70 3.89
N MET A 790 31.88 18.79 3.89
CA MET A 790 31.29 19.34 5.13
C MET A 790 30.31 18.36 5.77
N GLU A 791 30.35 18.26 7.08
CA GLU A 791 29.38 17.54 7.90
C GLU A 791 28.43 18.52 8.58
N LEU A 792 27.16 18.38 8.28
CA LEU A 792 26.10 19.30 8.70
C LEU A 792 25.00 18.55 9.45
N PRO A 793 24.37 19.17 10.45
CA PRO A 793 23.13 18.70 11.00
C PRO A 793 22.01 18.93 9.99
N GLY A 794 21.06 18.00 9.93
CA GLY A 794 19.89 18.10 9.05
C GLY A 794 18.66 17.44 9.60
N ILE A 795 17.51 17.75 9.03
CA ILE A 795 16.22 17.16 9.35
C ILE A 795 15.71 16.39 8.12
N VAL A 796 15.27 15.18 8.32
CA VAL A 796 14.65 14.37 7.26
C VAL A 796 13.30 14.97 6.89
N THR A 797 13.16 15.43 5.63
CA THR A 797 11.94 16.06 5.13
C THR A 797 11.07 15.11 4.33
N ASN A 798 11.66 14.12 3.65
CA ASN A 798 10.89 13.15 2.86
C ASN A 798 11.68 11.83 2.71
N ILE A 799 10.95 10.71 2.71
CA ILE A 799 11.52 9.38 2.49
C ILE A 799 10.94 8.79 1.22
N THR A 800 11.81 8.25 0.36
CA THR A 800 11.44 7.60 -0.89
C THR A 800 12.16 6.26 -1.02
N ASN A 801 11.72 5.38 -1.90
CA ASN A 801 12.35 4.07 -2.11
C ASN A 801 13.81 4.15 -2.60
N PHE A 802 14.22 5.28 -3.18
CA PHE A 802 15.58 5.48 -3.72
C PHE A 802 16.48 6.28 -2.81
N GLY A 803 15.96 6.84 -1.72
CA GLY A 803 16.73 7.62 -0.77
C GLY A 803 15.89 8.57 0.07
N VAL A 804 16.59 9.41 0.82
CA VAL A 804 16.01 10.30 1.82
C VAL A 804 16.36 11.74 1.49
N PHE A 805 15.39 12.63 1.55
CA PHE A 805 15.62 14.07 1.43
C PHE A 805 15.85 14.66 2.81
N VAL A 806 16.89 15.47 2.92
CA VAL A 806 17.33 16.08 4.17
C VAL A 806 17.49 17.58 3.98
N ASP A 807 16.77 18.34 4.78
CA ASP A 807 17.00 19.78 4.93
C ASP A 807 18.25 20.00 5.80
N ILE A 808 19.24 20.68 5.26
CA ILE A 808 20.53 21.00 5.91
C ILE A 808 20.69 22.49 6.21
N GLY A 809 19.61 23.26 6.12
CA GLY A 809 19.62 24.69 6.41
C GLY A 809 19.76 25.59 5.20
N VAL A 810 19.86 25.06 4.00
CA VAL A 810 19.77 25.83 2.72
C VAL A 810 18.35 25.69 2.16
N HIS A 811 17.90 26.63 1.30
CA HIS A 811 16.55 26.63 0.73
C HIS A 811 16.25 25.49 -0.25
N GLN A 812 17.04 24.42 -0.20
CA GLN A 812 16.96 23.26 -1.08
C GLN A 812 17.32 21.99 -0.30
N ASP A 813 16.45 20.99 -0.32
CA ASP A 813 16.74 19.69 0.29
C ASP A 813 17.83 18.94 -0.45
N GLY A 814 18.74 18.33 0.29
CA GLY A 814 19.75 17.44 -0.24
C GLY A 814 19.25 15.98 -0.27
N LEU A 815 19.69 15.22 -1.26
CA LEU A 815 19.36 13.81 -1.40
C LEU A 815 20.47 12.92 -0.83
N VAL A 816 20.14 12.11 0.15
CA VAL A 816 20.92 10.94 0.56
C VAL A 816 20.39 9.73 -0.21
N HIS A 817 21.12 9.29 -1.25
CA HIS A 817 20.73 8.10 -2.00
C HIS A 817 20.74 6.86 -1.10
N ILE A 818 19.89 5.87 -1.36
CA ILE A 818 19.76 4.66 -0.54
C ILE A 818 21.09 3.95 -0.29
N SER A 819 22.00 3.98 -1.26
CA SER A 819 23.35 3.43 -1.11
C SER A 819 24.25 4.25 -0.18
N GLN A 820 23.87 5.47 0.22
CA GLN A 820 24.60 6.39 1.08
C GLN A 820 23.99 6.55 2.47
N LEU A 821 22.91 5.82 2.78
CA LEU A 821 22.19 5.90 4.07
C LEU A 821 22.92 5.19 5.22
N SER A 822 23.59 4.09 4.95
CA SER A 822 24.24 3.27 5.98
C SER A 822 25.44 2.53 5.38
N ASP A 823 26.37 2.12 6.23
CA ASP A 823 27.49 1.26 5.85
C ASP A 823 27.05 -0.16 5.53
N ARG A 824 25.86 -0.57 5.98
CA ARG A 824 25.21 -1.83 5.64
C ARG A 824 24.29 -1.65 4.44
N PHE A 825 24.06 -2.73 3.70
CA PHE A 825 23.12 -2.70 2.58
C PHE A 825 21.69 -2.50 3.10
N VAL A 826 21.05 -1.44 2.63
CA VAL A 826 19.67 -1.06 2.98
C VAL A 826 18.78 -1.33 1.78
N THR A 827 17.71 -2.08 1.97
CA THR A 827 16.69 -2.35 0.94
C THR A 827 15.51 -1.39 1.03
N ASP A 828 15.21 -0.92 2.24
CA ASP A 828 14.11 -0.01 2.53
C ASP A 828 14.60 1.09 3.48
N PRO A 829 14.63 2.37 3.04
CA PRO A 829 15.07 3.48 3.88
C PRO A 829 14.33 3.62 5.20
N THR A 830 13.05 3.25 5.27
CA THR A 830 12.22 3.37 6.47
C THR A 830 12.68 2.48 7.63
N GLN A 831 13.49 1.45 7.34
CA GLN A 831 14.08 0.60 8.37
C GLN A 831 15.22 1.27 9.15
N VAL A 832 15.82 2.31 8.58
CA VAL A 832 17.01 2.96 9.11
C VAL A 832 16.74 4.40 9.54
N ILE A 833 15.82 5.08 8.86
CA ILE A 833 15.55 6.52 9.01
C ILE A 833 14.04 6.76 9.17
N ARG A 834 13.71 7.77 9.97
CA ARG A 834 12.34 8.26 10.17
C ARG A 834 12.18 9.68 9.65
N LEU A 835 10.96 10.02 9.26
CA LEU A 835 10.59 11.39 8.90
C LEU A 835 10.81 12.31 10.11
N HIS A 836 11.29 13.54 9.88
CA HIS A 836 11.67 14.52 10.90
C HIS A 836 12.77 14.06 11.89
N GLN A 837 13.42 12.94 11.60
CA GLN A 837 14.59 12.54 12.37
C GLN A 837 15.72 13.54 12.18
N HIS A 838 16.38 13.90 13.29
CA HIS A 838 17.60 14.71 13.25
C HIS A 838 18.75 13.80 12.85
N VAL A 839 19.52 14.20 11.85
CA VAL A 839 20.60 13.41 11.30
C VAL A 839 21.85 14.28 11.04
N ARG A 840 22.99 13.65 11.02
CA ARG A 840 24.22 14.28 10.50
C ARG A 840 24.52 13.76 9.11
N VAL A 841 24.78 14.66 8.18
CA VAL A 841 25.03 14.31 6.78
C VAL A 841 26.31 15.00 6.30
N ARG A 842 27.01 14.35 5.35
CA ARG A 842 28.17 14.92 4.68
C ARG A 842 27.80 15.31 3.26
N VAL A 843 28.18 16.50 2.84
CA VAL A 843 28.01 16.97 1.47
C VAL A 843 28.96 16.20 0.55
N VAL A 844 28.40 15.50 -0.44
CA VAL A 844 29.17 14.71 -1.43
C VAL A 844 29.27 15.46 -2.76
N GLU A 845 28.20 16.13 -3.16
CA GLU A 845 28.11 16.81 -4.45
C GLU A 845 27.19 18.02 -4.34
N VAL A 846 27.55 19.10 -5.03
CA VAL A 846 26.72 20.31 -5.19
C VAL A 846 26.64 20.67 -6.67
N ASP A 847 25.48 20.48 -7.30
CA ASP A 847 25.21 20.89 -8.68
C ASP A 847 24.44 22.23 -8.67
N MET A 848 25.18 23.30 -8.87
CA MET A 848 24.67 24.67 -8.90
C MET A 848 23.70 24.94 -10.06
N ARG A 849 23.88 24.25 -11.20
CA ARG A 849 23.04 24.44 -12.40
C ARG A 849 21.69 23.79 -12.23
N ARG A 850 21.65 22.56 -11.67
CA ARG A 850 20.44 21.81 -11.43
C ARG A 850 19.85 22.05 -10.03
N LYS A 851 20.52 22.84 -9.21
CA LYS A 851 20.19 23.06 -7.79
C LYS A 851 20.00 21.74 -7.04
N ARG A 852 20.94 20.79 -7.21
CA ARG A 852 20.89 19.48 -6.55
C ARG A 852 22.06 19.35 -5.57
N ILE A 853 21.77 18.77 -4.41
CA ILE A 853 22.76 18.51 -3.37
C ILE A 853 22.78 17.00 -3.12
N GLY A 854 23.92 16.38 -3.30
CA GLY A 854 24.18 14.98 -2.95
C GLY A 854 24.73 14.89 -1.54
N LEU A 855 24.11 14.06 -0.69
CA LEU A 855 24.48 13.87 0.71
C LEU A 855 24.80 12.41 1.00
N SER A 856 25.58 12.16 2.06
CA SER A 856 25.90 10.83 2.59
C SER A 856 25.81 10.79 4.10
N MET A 857 25.37 9.68 4.63
CA MET A 857 25.35 9.38 6.07
C MET A 857 26.39 8.31 6.45
N LYS A 858 27.15 7.80 5.49
CA LYS A 858 28.20 6.79 5.72
C LYS A 858 29.37 7.35 6.48
N ASN A 859 29.88 6.52 7.40
CA ASN A 859 31.05 6.85 8.21
C ASN A 859 30.90 8.15 9.03
N ILE A 860 29.68 8.46 9.47
CA ILE A 860 29.36 9.61 10.32
C ILE A 860 28.75 9.08 11.63
N LYS A 861 29.17 9.63 12.78
CA LYS A 861 28.47 9.39 14.05
C LYS A 861 27.15 10.16 14.05
N GLN A 862 26.06 9.43 14.06
CA GLN A 862 24.69 9.96 14.15
C GLN A 862 24.39 10.44 15.54
#